data_ba038585773eaab90e9e002c5166ddbd
#
_entry.id   ba038585773eaab90e9e002c5166ddbd
#
_cell.length_a   1.000
_cell.length_b   1.000
_cell.length_c   1.000
_cell.angle_alpha   90.00
_cell.angle_beta   90.00
_cell.angle_gamma   90.00
#
_symmetry.space_group_name_H-M   'P 1'
#
loop_
_entity.id
_entity.type
_entity.pdbx_description
1 polymer ?
#
loop_
_entity_poly.entity_id
_entity_poly.type
_entity_poly.pdbx_seq_one_letter_code
_entity_poly.pdbx_strand_id
1 'polypeptide(L)'
;MIYPVKKVVLIALLSALGSAGVMAAERSHFENFITRDGAMLKDGDKVFRFAGIHTPELHRIEDDARGPCRADTRGWGQYFRWPTADEQENWIRAMVQTGAKAQRVYVLSVQQAFDKACGRETHILAPATADGMPRLNEKAMRVYDNMIAEADKQGLRLILPFIDHWWWWGGREQLAAFYHEKPADFYRTDSQTYRAYLDVIRQVITRTNSVTGRAYYDEKAIMAWETGNELENTNAAFLQQTAAWIKKWAPHQLVVDGTYKKINDFALNDPNVDIVSNHYYTNAENNHPEQVKKDLRSAGGKKAYMVGEFGLLDAQQLNAIMQSIVHSEVDGARAAGGLIWGFRGHRHDGGFYWHKESTGHYSYHLPGFPVEGKSNQEMEVVNLVRTASAQMAGQESAPPLPKPDAPKLRETDSPFAINWMGAAVGRAYDVERAGSAQGPWKVVGSDISDGVNEWDPLTMNLFRDSYRTLQLGHTYFYRVVAKNESGTSAPSNVISVKHTQENQPPVVDLPEALTTTQDRGLLLAASWRDDALPDDSVKVSWSSGGNEQAHFCASDRAETRVWFSGPGEYALTLTADDGLLKSRKTVRVTVAQAAGKAPADYCRFTGEIFDVSRGKIAAANSEKDALTTGADGFLGPFANDGDRVSWQVAAPWSGKYQLRVTFNGKWGGKKNSFIVNGGTPIAVEFPATDEQGQQLQVPVELKAGDNRIDFGKFAGDWGYMFIKSIEVIAE
;
A
#
# COMPACT_ATOMS: atom_id res chain seq x y z
N MET A 1 19.32 -49.70 -71.38
CA MET A 1 18.41 -50.48 -70.55
C MET A 1 19.12 -50.70 -69.17
N ILE A 2 18.88 -49.84 -68.23
CA ILE A 2 19.40 -49.95 -66.85
C ILE A 2 18.29 -49.53 -65.93
N TYR A 3 17.76 -50.46 -65.17
CA TYR A 3 16.79 -50.20 -64.11
C TYR A 3 17.49 -49.76 -62.79
N PRO A 4 16.97 -48.79 -62.05
CA PRO A 4 17.55 -48.43 -60.78
C PRO A 4 16.99 -49.28 -59.58
N VAL A 5 17.88 -49.65 -58.68
CA VAL A 5 17.63 -50.38 -57.47
C VAL A 5 16.93 -49.49 -56.45
N LYS A 6 15.77 -49.92 -55.96
CA LYS A 6 15.07 -49.31 -54.83
C LYS A 6 15.80 -49.64 -53.51
N LYS A 7 16.30 -48.61 -52.81
CA LYS A 7 16.73 -48.72 -51.40
C LYS A 7 15.50 -48.73 -50.50
N VAL A 8 15.30 -49.79 -49.78
CA VAL A 8 14.36 -49.90 -48.67
C VAL A 8 15.01 -49.24 -47.46
N VAL A 9 14.43 -48.17 -46.96
CA VAL A 9 14.81 -47.55 -45.68
C VAL A 9 13.98 -48.19 -44.57
N LEU A 10 14.63 -48.91 -43.70
CA LEU A 10 14.06 -49.49 -42.50
C LEU A 10 13.99 -48.39 -41.45
N ILE A 11 12.78 -47.90 -41.14
CA ILE A 11 12.54 -46.93 -40.04
C ILE A 11 12.42 -47.75 -38.77
N ALA A 12 13.48 -47.72 -37.95
CA ALA A 12 13.43 -48.19 -36.55
C ALA A 12 12.68 -47.17 -35.71
N LEU A 13 11.48 -47.49 -35.24
CA LEU A 13 10.80 -46.76 -34.17
C LEU A 13 11.56 -47.03 -32.87
N LEU A 14 12.38 -46.08 -32.44
CA LEU A 14 12.82 -45.98 -31.03
C LEU A 14 11.65 -45.42 -30.24
N SER A 15 11.01 -46.26 -29.45
CA SER A 15 10.14 -45.89 -28.33
C SER A 15 10.98 -45.19 -27.27
N ALA A 16 10.99 -43.87 -27.27
CA ALA A 16 11.49 -43.07 -26.13
C ALA A 16 10.51 -43.24 -24.96
N LEU A 17 10.75 -44.21 -24.10
CA LEU A 17 10.26 -44.16 -22.73
C LEU A 17 10.94 -42.98 -22.04
N GLY A 18 10.23 -41.89 -21.95
CA GLY A 18 10.61 -40.78 -21.10
C GLY A 18 10.65 -41.24 -19.65
N SER A 19 11.84 -41.56 -19.15
CA SER A 19 12.08 -41.59 -17.73
C SER A 19 11.81 -40.18 -17.22
N ALA A 20 10.67 -39.97 -16.55
CA ALA A 20 10.51 -38.88 -15.62
C ALA A 20 11.63 -39.03 -14.57
N GLY A 21 12.74 -38.36 -14.77
CA GLY A 21 13.79 -38.27 -13.81
C GLY A 21 13.17 -37.68 -12.54
N VAL A 22 13.08 -38.49 -11.49
CA VAL A 22 12.83 -37.99 -10.14
C VAL A 22 14.01 -37.05 -9.87
N MET A 23 13.76 -35.73 -9.92
CA MET A 23 14.74 -34.73 -9.49
C MET A 23 15.11 -35.09 -8.05
N ALA A 24 16.39 -35.35 -7.77
CA ALA A 24 16.84 -35.55 -6.40
C ALA A 24 16.51 -34.25 -5.62
N ALA A 25 15.90 -34.41 -4.45
CA ALA A 25 15.57 -33.26 -3.60
C ALA A 25 16.85 -32.48 -3.26
N GLU A 26 16.81 -31.16 -3.44
CA GLU A 26 17.93 -30.29 -3.10
C GLU A 26 18.24 -30.38 -1.60
N ARG A 27 19.53 -30.32 -1.25
CA ARG A 27 19.93 -30.26 0.16
C ARG A 27 19.53 -28.92 0.78
N SER A 28 18.88 -28.97 1.94
CA SER A 28 18.53 -27.77 2.70
C SER A 28 19.79 -26.97 3.13
N HIS A 29 19.71 -25.68 3.16
CA HIS A 29 20.69 -24.78 3.79
C HIS A 29 20.84 -25.10 5.29
N PHE A 30 19.74 -25.48 5.94
CA PHE A 30 19.71 -25.76 7.37
C PHE A 30 20.13 -27.20 7.71
N GLU A 31 20.92 -27.35 8.76
CA GLU A 31 21.30 -28.67 9.26
C GLU A 31 20.20 -29.31 10.13
N ASN A 32 19.53 -28.49 10.96
CA ASN A 32 18.57 -28.96 11.94
C ASN A 32 17.16 -28.37 11.69
N PHE A 33 16.14 -29.04 12.18
CA PHE A 33 14.87 -28.41 12.52
C PHE A 33 15.04 -27.59 13.79
N ILE A 34 14.26 -26.52 13.94
CA ILE A 34 14.16 -25.82 15.22
C ILE A 34 13.40 -26.70 16.20
N THR A 35 13.93 -26.87 17.37
CA THR A 35 13.32 -27.64 18.46
C THR A 35 12.99 -26.77 19.65
N ARG A 36 12.19 -27.30 20.58
CA ARG A 36 11.84 -26.59 21.82
C ARG A 36 12.36 -27.41 23.01
N ASP A 37 12.97 -26.70 23.96
CA ASP A 37 13.39 -27.19 25.25
C ASP A 37 12.85 -26.26 26.36
N GLY A 38 11.79 -26.69 27.04
CA GLY A 38 11.08 -25.83 27.98
C GLY A 38 10.51 -24.58 27.31
N ALA A 39 10.94 -23.41 27.73
CA ALA A 39 10.60 -22.12 27.18
C ALA A 39 11.54 -21.65 26.04
N MET A 40 12.60 -22.42 25.73
CA MET A 40 13.60 -22.03 24.76
C MET A 40 13.39 -22.72 23.41
N LEU A 41 13.64 -21.99 22.35
CA LEU A 41 13.84 -22.56 21.02
C LEU A 41 15.33 -22.81 20.79
N LYS A 42 15.66 -23.88 20.03
CA LYS A 42 17.03 -24.28 19.72
C LYS A 42 17.21 -24.64 18.26
N ASP A 43 18.38 -24.27 17.71
CA ASP A 43 18.91 -24.77 16.44
C ASP A 43 20.11 -25.67 16.77
N GLY A 44 19.90 -26.98 16.74
CA GLY A 44 20.82 -27.92 17.36
C GLY A 44 20.97 -27.65 18.86
N ASP A 45 22.21 -27.42 19.32
CA ASP A 45 22.49 -27.10 20.74
C ASP A 45 22.41 -25.60 21.06
N LYS A 46 22.23 -24.73 20.06
CA LYS A 46 22.25 -23.26 20.24
C LYS A 46 20.85 -22.73 20.51
N VAL A 47 20.74 -21.82 21.47
CA VAL A 47 19.50 -21.06 21.69
C VAL A 47 19.16 -20.25 20.44
N PHE A 48 17.93 -20.36 19.98
CA PHE A 48 17.40 -19.64 18.84
C PHE A 48 16.40 -18.59 19.28
N ARG A 49 16.70 -17.32 18.98
CA ARG A 49 15.81 -16.18 19.20
C ARG A 49 15.84 -15.27 17.98
N PHE A 50 14.77 -14.52 17.77
CA PHE A 50 14.62 -13.67 16.58
C PHE A 50 13.87 -12.37 16.85
N ALA A 51 14.26 -11.32 16.13
CA ALA A 51 13.50 -10.08 15.98
C ALA A 51 13.38 -9.76 14.49
N GLY A 52 12.31 -9.09 14.10
CA GLY A 52 12.07 -8.76 12.71
C GLY A 52 10.89 -7.80 12.52
N ILE A 53 10.58 -7.54 11.25
CA ILE A 53 9.37 -6.84 10.82
C ILE A 53 8.50 -7.86 10.09
N HIS A 54 7.30 -8.10 10.58
CA HIS A 54 6.35 -9.06 10.00
C HIS A 54 6.15 -8.82 8.50
N THR A 55 6.14 -9.88 7.70
CA THR A 55 6.12 -9.81 6.24
C THR A 55 4.83 -10.40 5.67
N PRO A 56 3.72 -9.64 5.68
CA PRO A 56 2.41 -10.21 5.32
C PRO A 56 2.30 -10.59 3.85
N GLU A 57 2.97 -9.88 2.95
CA GLU A 57 2.76 -10.01 1.51
C GLU A 57 3.70 -10.97 0.79
N LEU A 58 4.57 -11.69 1.50
CA LEU A 58 5.61 -12.51 0.88
C LEU A 58 5.08 -13.59 -0.09
N HIS A 59 3.82 -13.95 -0.01
CA HIS A 59 3.19 -14.91 -0.91
C HIS A 59 1.90 -14.41 -1.58
N ARG A 60 1.41 -13.21 -1.24
CA ARG A 60 0.25 -12.57 -1.87
C ARG A 60 0.23 -11.09 -1.54
N ILE A 61 0.30 -10.25 -2.56
CA ILE A 61 0.32 -8.79 -2.43
C ILE A 61 -1.10 -8.26 -2.40
N GLU A 62 -1.41 -7.36 -1.47
CA GLU A 62 -2.69 -6.65 -1.37
C GLU A 62 -2.62 -5.18 -1.80
N ASP A 63 -1.43 -4.62 -1.84
CA ASP A 63 -1.18 -3.19 -2.00
C ASP A 63 -0.79 -2.78 -3.44
N ASP A 64 -1.16 -3.58 -4.46
CA ASP A 64 -0.97 -3.19 -5.85
C ASP A 64 -2.18 -2.42 -6.39
N ALA A 65 -2.12 -1.10 -6.33
CA ALA A 65 -3.19 -0.19 -6.76
C ALA A 65 -3.51 -0.23 -8.27
N ARG A 66 -2.75 -0.97 -9.08
CA ARG A 66 -2.99 -1.14 -10.52
C ARG A 66 -4.09 -2.15 -10.87
N GLY A 67 -4.63 -2.83 -9.89
CA GLY A 67 -5.70 -3.80 -10.10
C GLY A 67 -6.97 -3.17 -10.67
N PRO A 68 -7.73 -3.92 -11.49
CA PRO A 68 -8.85 -3.37 -12.24
C PRO A 68 -10.09 -3.07 -11.41
N CYS A 69 -10.18 -3.57 -10.20
CA CYS A 69 -11.32 -3.32 -9.35
C CYS A 69 -11.01 -3.41 -7.86
N ARG A 70 -11.78 -2.68 -7.08
CA ARG A 70 -11.85 -2.84 -5.64
C ARG A 70 -12.49 -4.18 -5.35
N ALA A 71 -11.72 -5.12 -4.85
CA ALA A 71 -12.15 -6.48 -4.62
C ALA A 71 -13.16 -6.61 -3.48
N ASP A 72 -13.17 -5.68 -2.54
CA ASP A 72 -14.10 -5.69 -1.41
C ASP A 72 -14.93 -4.41 -1.37
N THR A 73 -16.27 -4.57 -1.43
CA THR A 73 -17.23 -3.47 -1.33
C THR A 73 -17.18 -2.74 0.02
N ARG A 74 -16.60 -3.36 1.03
CA ARG A 74 -16.36 -2.77 2.36
C ARG A 74 -15.12 -1.90 2.43
N GLY A 75 -14.28 -1.87 1.38
CA GLY A 75 -13.15 -0.97 1.24
C GLY A 75 -11.79 -1.50 1.70
N TRP A 76 -11.68 -2.78 2.05
CA TRP A 76 -10.45 -3.42 2.50
C TRP A 76 -9.85 -4.32 1.44
N GLY A 77 -8.51 -4.43 1.38
CA GLY A 77 -7.78 -5.44 0.63
C GLY A 77 -8.11 -5.50 -0.85
N GLN A 78 -7.76 -4.49 -1.61
CA GLN A 78 -8.45 -4.22 -2.86
C GLN A 78 -7.83 -4.83 -4.09
N TYR A 79 -6.50 -4.90 -4.17
CA TYR A 79 -5.78 -5.20 -5.42
C TYR A 79 -4.78 -6.32 -5.20
N PHE A 80 -5.27 -7.53 -5.05
CA PHE A 80 -4.42 -8.68 -4.82
C PHE A 80 -3.76 -9.18 -6.09
N ARG A 81 -2.46 -9.47 -6.00
CA ARG A 81 -1.72 -10.23 -6.99
C ARG A 81 -0.68 -11.16 -6.34
N TRP A 82 -0.14 -12.06 -7.11
CA TRP A 82 0.97 -12.90 -6.69
C TRP A 82 2.29 -12.15 -6.88
N PRO A 83 3.21 -12.17 -5.90
CA PRO A 83 4.56 -11.67 -6.11
C PRO A 83 5.28 -12.49 -7.18
N THR A 84 6.19 -11.86 -7.87
CA THR A 84 7.10 -12.54 -8.79
C THR A 84 8.22 -13.24 -8.01
N ALA A 85 8.90 -14.22 -8.63
CA ALA A 85 9.98 -14.94 -7.97
C ALA A 85 11.14 -14.00 -7.57
N ASP A 86 11.46 -13.01 -8.40
CA ASP A 86 12.50 -12.03 -8.11
C ASP A 86 12.10 -11.02 -7.00
N GLU A 87 10.81 -10.72 -6.84
CA GLU A 87 10.32 -9.96 -5.67
C GLU A 87 10.53 -10.76 -4.38
N GLN A 88 10.15 -12.04 -4.36
CA GLN A 88 10.35 -12.90 -3.18
C GLN A 88 11.84 -13.07 -2.84
N GLU A 89 12.69 -13.30 -3.84
CA GLU A 89 14.15 -13.38 -3.67
C GLU A 89 14.69 -12.08 -3.03
N ASN A 90 14.30 -10.92 -3.58
CA ASN A 90 14.73 -9.60 -3.13
C ASN A 90 14.29 -9.30 -1.68
N TRP A 91 13.02 -9.56 -1.35
CA TRP A 91 12.48 -9.29 -0.02
C TRP A 91 13.12 -10.16 1.06
N ILE A 92 13.27 -11.46 0.77
CA ILE A 92 13.95 -12.39 1.69
C ILE A 92 15.41 -11.96 1.87
N ARG A 93 16.07 -11.55 0.78
CA ARG A 93 17.43 -11.02 0.81
C ARG A 93 17.56 -9.79 1.70
N ALA A 94 16.64 -8.83 1.57
CA ALA A 94 16.61 -7.63 2.39
C ALA A 94 16.44 -7.95 3.87
N MET A 95 15.53 -8.87 4.22
CA MET A 95 15.30 -9.31 5.59
C MET A 95 16.56 -9.98 6.19
N VAL A 96 17.16 -10.90 5.48
CA VAL A 96 18.38 -11.61 5.93
C VAL A 96 19.55 -10.63 6.10
N GLN A 97 19.76 -9.75 5.13
CA GLN A 97 20.83 -8.75 5.17
C GLN A 97 20.65 -7.70 6.28
N THR A 98 19.42 -7.48 6.72
CA THR A 98 19.11 -6.62 7.87
C THR A 98 19.10 -7.37 9.22
N GLY A 99 19.40 -8.67 9.21
CA GLY A 99 19.62 -9.48 10.40
C GLY A 99 18.46 -10.39 10.82
N ALA A 100 17.38 -10.49 10.04
CA ALA A 100 16.29 -11.38 10.35
C ALA A 100 16.72 -12.84 10.25
N LYS A 101 16.35 -13.67 11.24
CA LYS A 101 16.59 -15.10 11.27
C LYS A 101 15.31 -15.92 11.11
N ALA A 102 14.17 -15.36 11.50
CA ALA A 102 12.86 -15.94 11.29
C ALA A 102 11.85 -14.85 10.95
N GLN A 103 10.86 -15.23 10.17
CA GLN A 103 9.76 -14.34 9.77
C GLN A 103 8.42 -15.07 9.85
N ARG A 104 7.41 -14.34 10.24
CA ARG A 104 6.02 -14.75 10.11
C ARG A 104 5.44 -14.10 8.87
N VAL A 105 4.79 -14.87 8.02
CA VAL A 105 4.03 -14.39 6.86
C VAL A 105 2.55 -14.34 7.20
N TYR A 106 1.72 -13.84 6.27
CA TYR A 106 0.29 -13.87 6.48
C TYR A 106 -0.32 -15.24 6.10
N VAL A 107 -1.60 -15.39 6.30
CA VAL A 107 -2.35 -16.64 6.15
C VAL A 107 -2.60 -17.05 4.70
N LEU A 108 -3.03 -18.28 4.49
CA LEU A 108 -3.61 -18.70 3.22
C LEU A 108 -4.99 -18.07 3.05
N SER A 109 -5.22 -17.39 1.93
CA SER A 109 -6.49 -16.73 1.64
C SER A 109 -7.54 -17.72 1.16
N VAL A 110 -8.78 -17.56 1.61
CA VAL A 110 -9.93 -18.37 1.22
C VAL A 110 -10.78 -17.63 0.19
N GLN A 111 -11.23 -18.32 -0.85
CA GLN A 111 -12.05 -17.77 -1.92
C GLN A 111 -13.33 -17.12 -1.38
N GLN A 112 -13.64 -15.94 -1.90
CA GLN A 112 -14.83 -15.15 -1.57
C GLN A 112 -15.77 -15.04 -2.78
N ALA A 113 -17.04 -14.75 -2.52
CA ALA A 113 -18.06 -14.70 -3.57
C ALA A 113 -17.77 -13.66 -4.67
N PHE A 114 -17.15 -12.53 -4.32
CA PHE A 114 -16.84 -11.45 -5.27
C PHE A 114 -15.48 -11.59 -5.97
N ASP A 115 -14.63 -12.54 -5.59
CA ASP A 115 -13.29 -12.72 -6.19
C ASP A 115 -13.37 -12.92 -7.70
N LYS A 116 -14.33 -13.71 -8.17
CA LYS A 116 -14.50 -13.99 -9.58
C LYS A 116 -14.79 -12.75 -10.42
N ALA A 117 -15.61 -11.84 -9.88
CA ALA A 117 -15.98 -10.60 -10.60
C ALA A 117 -14.78 -9.67 -10.81
N CYS A 118 -13.81 -9.70 -9.88
CA CYS A 118 -12.59 -8.89 -9.90
C CYS A 118 -11.36 -9.61 -10.45
N GLY A 119 -11.50 -10.88 -10.86
CA GLY A 119 -10.34 -11.69 -11.26
C GLY A 119 -9.33 -11.93 -10.15
N ARG A 120 -9.77 -11.81 -8.88
CA ARG A 120 -8.92 -11.98 -7.70
C ARG A 120 -8.70 -13.45 -7.41
N GLU A 121 -7.45 -13.86 -7.25
CA GLU A 121 -7.08 -15.24 -6.95
C GLU A 121 -6.77 -15.43 -5.45
N THR A 122 -7.03 -16.64 -4.95
CA THR A 122 -6.80 -17.05 -3.56
C THR A 122 -6.11 -18.41 -3.50
N HIS A 123 -5.55 -18.77 -2.32
CA HIS A 123 -4.88 -20.03 -2.09
C HIS A 123 -5.85 -21.22 -1.99
N ILE A 124 -6.97 -21.01 -1.31
CA ILE A 124 -7.97 -22.03 -0.99
C ILE A 124 -9.22 -21.74 -1.83
N LEU A 125 -9.54 -22.66 -2.73
CA LEU A 125 -10.68 -22.61 -3.61
C LEU A 125 -11.85 -23.40 -3.04
N ALA A 126 -13.06 -22.97 -3.37
CA ALA A 126 -14.28 -23.68 -2.98
C ALA A 126 -14.25 -25.15 -3.43
N PRO A 127 -14.96 -26.04 -2.70
CA PRO A 127 -15.15 -27.43 -3.10
C PRO A 127 -15.78 -27.54 -4.49
N ALA A 128 -15.47 -28.61 -5.22
CA ALA A 128 -16.09 -28.87 -6.51
C ALA A 128 -17.55 -29.33 -6.38
N THR A 129 -17.92 -29.90 -5.23
CA THR A 129 -19.29 -30.34 -4.87
C THR A 129 -19.63 -29.83 -3.49
N ALA A 130 -20.92 -29.73 -3.15
CA ALA A 130 -21.39 -29.19 -1.87
C ALA A 130 -20.80 -29.89 -0.63
N ASP A 131 -20.61 -31.21 -0.70
CA ASP A 131 -20.05 -32.01 0.40
C ASP A 131 -18.55 -32.29 0.23
N GLY A 132 -17.90 -31.70 -0.81
CA GLY A 132 -16.50 -31.91 -1.10
C GLY A 132 -15.59 -31.14 -0.15
N MET A 133 -14.27 -31.38 -0.27
CA MET A 133 -13.25 -30.62 0.46
C MET A 133 -12.73 -29.46 -0.39
N PRO A 134 -12.25 -28.39 0.24
CA PRO A 134 -11.58 -27.29 -0.45
C PRO A 134 -10.38 -27.78 -1.25
N ARG A 135 -10.00 -27.04 -2.26
CA ARG A 135 -8.85 -27.37 -3.12
C ARG A 135 -7.81 -26.27 -3.02
N LEU A 136 -6.55 -26.63 -3.08
CA LEU A 136 -5.49 -25.65 -3.21
C LEU A 136 -5.41 -25.14 -4.66
N ASN A 137 -5.17 -23.83 -4.81
CA ASN A 137 -4.87 -23.21 -6.10
C ASN A 137 -3.40 -23.47 -6.45
N GLU A 138 -3.13 -24.30 -7.45
CA GLU A 138 -1.77 -24.67 -7.84
C GLU A 138 -0.91 -23.47 -8.26
N LYS A 139 -1.49 -22.45 -8.87
CA LYS A 139 -0.76 -21.21 -9.19
C LYS A 139 -0.28 -20.50 -7.92
N ALA A 140 -1.16 -20.36 -6.94
CA ALA A 140 -0.82 -19.80 -5.63
C ALA A 140 0.22 -20.65 -4.89
N MET A 141 0.06 -21.96 -4.94
CA MET A 141 0.97 -22.87 -4.25
C MET A 141 2.36 -22.92 -4.87
N ARG A 142 2.52 -22.65 -6.16
CA ARG A 142 3.86 -22.46 -6.76
C ARG A 142 4.57 -21.22 -6.25
N VAL A 143 3.83 -20.13 -6.01
CA VAL A 143 4.37 -18.92 -5.38
C VAL A 143 4.79 -19.24 -3.93
N TYR A 144 4.00 -20.03 -3.24
CA TYR A 144 4.31 -20.50 -1.87
C TYR A 144 5.51 -21.46 -1.85
N ASP A 145 5.62 -22.37 -2.82
CA ASP A 145 6.79 -23.23 -3.04
C ASP A 145 8.07 -22.40 -3.19
N ASN A 146 8.03 -21.38 -4.04
CA ASN A 146 9.18 -20.49 -4.29
C ASN A 146 9.58 -19.69 -3.04
N MET A 147 8.61 -19.18 -2.29
CA MET A 147 8.86 -18.50 -1.02
C MET A 147 9.64 -19.40 -0.05
N ILE A 148 9.22 -20.65 0.11
CA ILE A 148 9.87 -21.61 1.02
C ILE A 148 11.27 -21.95 0.51
N ALA A 149 11.42 -22.19 -0.79
CA ALA A 149 12.71 -22.51 -1.40
C ALA A 149 13.71 -21.36 -1.26
N GLU A 150 13.28 -20.11 -1.52
CA GLU A 150 14.15 -18.93 -1.35
C GLU A 150 14.49 -18.68 0.13
N ALA A 151 13.54 -18.90 1.05
CA ALA A 151 13.82 -18.82 2.48
C ALA A 151 14.85 -19.86 2.93
N ASP A 152 14.73 -21.09 2.44
CA ASP A 152 15.73 -22.15 2.70
C ASP A 152 17.10 -21.75 2.15
N LYS A 153 17.16 -21.36 0.90
CA LYS A 153 18.41 -20.98 0.20
C LYS A 153 19.13 -19.83 0.89
N GLN A 154 18.40 -18.86 1.41
CA GLN A 154 18.96 -17.63 1.99
C GLN A 154 19.12 -17.71 3.53
N GLY A 155 18.68 -18.78 4.18
CA GLY A 155 18.86 -18.99 5.61
C GLY A 155 17.81 -18.27 6.47
N LEU A 156 16.58 -18.11 5.99
CA LEU A 156 15.45 -17.54 6.73
C LEU A 156 14.47 -18.63 7.17
N ARG A 157 14.13 -18.68 8.46
CA ARG A 157 13.09 -19.55 8.99
C ARG A 157 11.71 -18.90 8.81
N LEU A 158 10.68 -19.71 8.57
CA LEU A 158 9.31 -19.26 8.35
C LEU A 158 8.36 -19.80 9.42
N ILE A 159 7.45 -18.93 9.88
CA ILE A 159 6.27 -19.27 10.68
C ILE A 159 5.07 -19.07 9.76
N LEU A 160 4.30 -20.14 9.54
CA LEU A 160 3.26 -20.22 8.52
C LEU A 160 1.88 -20.42 9.15
N PRO A 161 1.06 -19.38 9.32
CA PRO A 161 -0.32 -19.50 9.79
C PRO A 161 -1.25 -19.99 8.66
N PHE A 162 -2.22 -20.85 9.01
CA PHE A 162 -3.08 -21.49 8.01
C PHE A 162 -4.26 -20.62 7.59
N ILE A 163 -4.97 -19.98 8.52
CA ILE A 163 -6.24 -19.32 8.25
C ILE A 163 -6.40 -18.05 9.09
N ASP A 164 -7.16 -17.07 8.57
CA ASP A 164 -7.47 -15.85 9.28
C ASP A 164 -8.74 -15.96 10.13
N HIS A 165 -8.72 -15.29 11.27
CA HIS A 165 -9.96 -14.97 11.97
C HIS A 165 -10.82 -13.99 11.17
N TRP A 166 -10.16 -13.03 10.51
CA TRP A 166 -10.77 -11.92 9.80
C TRP A 166 -11.19 -12.31 8.38
N TRP A 167 -12.12 -11.54 7.85
CA TRP A 167 -12.75 -11.84 6.56
C TRP A 167 -12.05 -11.19 5.35
N TRP A 168 -11.31 -10.12 5.57
CA TRP A 168 -10.82 -9.27 4.48
C TRP A 168 -9.84 -9.96 3.51
N TRP A 169 -8.99 -10.82 4.04
CA TRP A 169 -8.09 -11.65 3.25
C TRP A 169 -8.77 -12.90 2.68
N GLY A 170 -9.88 -13.29 3.27
CA GLY A 170 -10.54 -14.56 3.11
C GLY A 170 -10.09 -15.54 4.20
N GLY A 171 -10.92 -15.75 5.20
CA GLY A 171 -10.59 -16.54 6.39
C GLY A 171 -11.65 -17.57 6.78
N ARG A 172 -11.77 -17.83 8.09
CA ARG A 172 -12.71 -18.81 8.64
C ARG A 172 -14.17 -18.56 8.26
N GLU A 173 -14.57 -17.30 8.11
CA GLU A 173 -15.93 -16.93 7.69
C GLU A 173 -16.22 -17.45 6.28
N GLN A 174 -15.29 -17.27 5.35
CA GLN A 174 -15.42 -17.70 3.97
C GLN A 174 -15.35 -19.23 3.85
N LEU A 175 -14.52 -19.87 4.69
CA LEU A 175 -14.46 -21.34 4.75
C LEU A 175 -15.79 -21.92 5.25
N ALA A 176 -16.40 -21.34 6.29
CA ALA A 176 -17.72 -21.72 6.80
C ALA A 176 -18.83 -21.51 5.75
N ALA A 177 -18.75 -20.42 4.99
CA ALA A 177 -19.71 -20.11 3.93
C ALA A 177 -19.74 -21.18 2.82
N PHE A 178 -18.66 -21.90 2.55
CA PHE A 178 -18.67 -23.03 1.60
C PHE A 178 -19.66 -24.13 1.96
N TYR A 179 -19.96 -24.28 3.25
CA TYR A 179 -20.82 -25.34 3.79
C TYR A 179 -22.13 -24.79 4.39
N HIS A 180 -22.43 -23.52 4.17
CA HIS A 180 -23.59 -22.84 4.76
C HIS A 180 -23.60 -22.90 6.30
N GLU A 181 -22.45 -23.05 6.93
CA GLU A 181 -22.24 -23.02 8.37
C GLU A 181 -21.94 -21.60 8.87
N LYS A 182 -22.12 -21.35 10.17
CA LYS A 182 -21.78 -20.06 10.77
C LYS A 182 -20.28 -19.95 11.02
N PRO A 183 -19.68 -18.74 11.01
CA PRO A 183 -18.27 -18.56 11.33
C PRO A 183 -17.82 -19.17 12.66
N ALA A 184 -18.71 -19.27 13.65
CA ALA A 184 -18.43 -19.91 14.95
C ALA A 184 -18.27 -21.44 14.86
N ASP A 185 -18.88 -22.07 13.86
CA ASP A 185 -18.80 -23.51 13.65
C ASP A 185 -17.36 -23.96 13.26
N PHE A 186 -16.53 -23.03 12.80
CA PHE A 186 -15.11 -23.27 12.59
C PHE A 186 -14.40 -23.86 13.81
N TYR A 187 -14.79 -23.47 15.03
CA TYR A 187 -14.20 -23.97 16.27
C TYR A 187 -14.86 -25.25 16.81
N ARG A 188 -15.87 -25.79 16.14
CA ARG A 188 -16.53 -27.02 16.51
C ARG A 188 -15.91 -28.20 15.77
N THR A 189 -15.31 -29.11 16.50
CA THR A 189 -14.58 -30.25 15.93
C THR A 189 -15.45 -31.28 15.19
N ASP A 190 -16.78 -31.19 15.34
CA ASP A 190 -17.79 -32.01 14.63
C ASP A 190 -18.38 -31.31 13.38
N SER A 191 -18.03 -30.04 13.11
CA SER A 191 -18.53 -29.28 11.96
C SER A 191 -17.89 -29.71 10.64
N GLN A 192 -18.57 -29.40 9.51
CA GLN A 192 -17.99 -29.60 8.18
C GLN A 192 -16.85 -28.60 7.92
N THR A 193 -17.00 -27.38 8.39
CA THR A 193 -15.95 -26.35 8.31
C THR A 193 -14.66 -26.78 8.98
N TYR A 194 -14.71 -27.37 10.17
CA TYR A 194 -13.51 -27.87 10.84
C TYR A 194 -12.87 -29.04 10.10
N ARG A 195 -13.66 -29.99 9.57
CA ARG A 195 -13.13 -31.08 8.74
C ARG A 195 -12.45 -30.54 7.49
N ALA A 196 -13.04 -29.54 6.84
CA ALA A 196 -12.44 -28.86 5.70
C ALA A 196 -11.13 -28.15 6.06
N TYR A 197 -11.08 -27.46 7.19
CA TYR A 197 -9.89 -26.83 7.70
C TYR A 197 -8.75 -27.84 7.94
N LEU A 198 -9.04 -28.97 8.59
CA LEU A 198 -8.05 -30.04 8.77
C LEU A 198 -7.57 -30.65 7.44
N ASP A 199 -8.47 -30.77 6.45
CA ASP A 199 -8.07 -31.26 5.13
C ASP A 199 -7.17 -30.27 4.40
N VAL A 200 -7.41 -28.96 4.50
CA VAL A 200 -6.52 -27.92 4.00
C VAL A 200 -5.13 -28.03 4.66
N ILE A 201 -5.07 -28.15 5.98
CA ILE A 201 -3.80 -28.34 6.71
C ILE A 201 -3.06 -29.56 6.16
N ARG A 202 -3.75 -30.69 6.01
CA ARG A 202 -3.16 -31.92 5.46
C ARG A 202 -2.62 -31.68 4.05
N GLN A 203 -3.42 -31.10 3.15
CA GLN A 203 -3.00 -30.82 1.76
C GLN A 203 -1.73 -29.96 1.73
N VAL A 204 -1.65 -28.92 2.58
CA VAL A 204 -0.48 -28.02 2.65
C VAL A 204 0.74 -28.76 3.21
N ILE A 205 0.63 -29.37 4.39
CA ILE A 205 1.78 -30.01 5.05
C ILE A 205 2.35 -31.16 4.21
N THR A 206 1.51 -31.94 3.54
CA THR A 206 1.94 -33.09 2.73
C THR A 206 2.29 -32.75 1.29
N ARG A 207 2.21 -31.46 0.91
CA ARG A 207 2.60 -31.00 -0.42
C ARG A 207 4.10 -31.22 -0.65
N THR A 208 4.45 -31.68 -1.84
CA THR A 208 5.83 -31.64 -2.33
C THR A 208 6.10 -30.29 -2.96
N ASN A 209 7.10 -29.58 -2.48
CA ASN A 209 7.55 -28.31 -3.03
C ASN A 209 8.06 -28.52 -4.47
N SER A 210 7.50 -27.81 -5.41
CA SER A 210 7.82 -27.96 -6.84
C SER A 210 9.22 -27.44 -7.20
N VAL A 211 9.86 -26.65 -6.32
CA VAL A 211 11.21 -26.10 -6.53
C VAL A 211 12.25 -27.01 -5.89
N THR A 212 12.09 -27.35 -4.60
CA THR A 212 13.09 -28.13 -3.83
C THR A 212 12.93 -29.64 -3.98
N GLY A 213 11.76 -30.13 -4.41
CA GLY A 213 11.42 -31.55 -4.44
C GLY A 213 11.18 -32.18 -3.06
N ARG A 214 11.27 -31.42 -1.95
CA ARG A 214 11.00 -31.89 -0.59
C ARG A 214 9.53 -31.75 -0.25
N ALA A 215 9.00 -32.61 0.58
CA ALA A 215 7.70 -32.40 1.18
C ALA A 215 7.76 -31.22 2.20
N TYR A 216 6.68 -30.47 2.38
CA TYR A 216 6.69 -29.35 3.30
C TYR A 216 7.01 -29.75 4.74
N TYR A 217 6.58 -30.94 5.19
CA TYR A 217 6.95 -31.48 6.50
C TYR A 217 8.46 -31.79 6.65
N ASP A 218 9.21 -31.88 5.54
CA ASP A 218 10.66 -32.06 5.51
C ASP A 218 11.43 -30.73 5.21
N GLU A 219 10.72 -29.64 4.96
CA GLU A 219 11.33 -28.33 4.74
C GLU A 219 11.79 -27.72 6.06
N LYS A 220 13.10 -27.70 6.29
CA LYS A 220 13.68 -27.11 7.52
C LYS A 220 13.53 -25.62 7.61
N ALA A 221 13.34 -24.91 6.48
CA ALA A 221 12.98 -23.50 6.46
C ALA A 221 11.64 -23.25 7.16
N ILE A 222 10.72 -24.20 7.12
CA ILE A 222 9.46 -24.09 7.88
C ILE A 222 9.76 -24.43 9.34
N MET A 223 9.92 -23.39 10.16
CA MET A 223 10.18 -23.53 11.58
C MET A 223 8.93 -23.97 12.34
N ALA A 224 7.80 -23.37 12.02
CA ALA A 224 6.55 -23.62 12.72
C ALA A 224 5.32 -23.45 11.84
N TRP A 225 4.32 -24.26 12.13
CA TRP A 225 2.94 -24.12 11.65
C TRP A 225 2.11 -23.43 12.73
N GLU A 226 1.34 -22.42 12.34
CA GLU A 226 0.48 -21.70 13.25
C GLU A 226 -0.99 -21.99 12.93
N THR A 227 -1.78 -22.32 13.96
CA THR A 227 -3.18 -22.73 13.80
C THR A 227 -4.07 -21.69 13.13
N GLY A 228 -3.66 -20.43 13.11
CA GLY A 228 -4.29 -19.35 12.38
C GLY A 228 -3.90 -18.00 12.91
N ASN A 229 -4.30 -16.95 12.22
CA ASN A 229 -4.07 -15.58 12.63
C ASN A 229 -5.20 -15.10 13.53
N GLU A 230 -4.84 -14.61 14.73
CA GLU A 230 -5.74 -13.91 15.66
C GLU A 230 -7.05 -14.65 15.98
N LEU A 231 -7.00 -15.95 16.18
CA LEU A 231 -8.17 -16.76 16.50
C LEU A 231 -8.72 -16.40 17.90
N GLU A 232 -9.86 -15.71 17.97
CA GLU A 232 -10.38 -15.17 19.24
C GLU A 232 -11.09 -16.22 20.11
N ASN A 233 -11.73 -17.22 19.50
CA ASN A 233 -12.63 -18.15 20.17
C ASN A 233 -12.07 -19.59 20.21
N THR A 234 -10.75 -19.74 20.18
CA THR A 234 -10.10 -21.02 20.34
C THR A 234 -10.51 -21.70 21.63
N ASN A 235 -10.93 -22.95 21.56
CA ASN A 235 -11.26 -23.80 22.69
C ASN A 235 -10.32 -25.02 22.77
N ALA A 236 -10.32 -25.72 23.89
CA ALA A 236 -9.43 -26.84 24.15
C ALA A 236 -9.56 -27.95 23.09
N ALA A 237 -10.78 -28.37 22.74
CA ALA A 237 -11.00 -29.43 21.77
C ALA A 237 -10.47 -29.08 20.39
N PHE A 238 -10.72 -27.85 19.93
CA PHE A 238 -10.23 -27.36 18.66
C PHE A 238 -8.70 -27.36 18.61
N LEU A 239 -8.05 -26.74 19.60
CA LEU A 239 -6.59 -26.63 19.61
C LEU A 239 -5.91 -27.99 19.74
N GLN A 240 -6.34 -28.82 20.68
CA GLN A 240 -5.75 -30.16 20.92
C GLN A 240 -5.82 -31.06 19.69
N GLN A 241 -6.99 -31.11 19.03
CA GLN A 241 -7.13 -31.89 17.81
C GLN A 241 -6.29 -31.32 16.67
N THR A 242 -6.33 -30.02 16.47
CA THR A 242 -5.57 -29.38 15.39
C THR A 242 -4.06 -29.58 15.58
N ALA A 243 -3.53 -29.31 16.76
CA ALA A 243 -2.11 -29.50 17.08
C ALA A 243 -1.68 -30.96 16.95
N ALA A 244 -2.50 -31.90 17.41
CA ALA A 244 -2.21 -33.33 17.27
C ALA A 244 -2.14 -33.78 15.79
N TRP A 245 -3.05 -33.29 14.94
CA TRP A 245 -3.01 -33.58 13.51
C TRP A 245 -1.80 -32.93 12.82
N ILE A 246 -1.44 -31.69 13.15
CA ILE A 246 -0.24 -31.06 12.61
C ILE A 246 0.99 -31.88 12.99
N LYS A 247 1.16 -32.26 14.25
CA LYS A 247 2.28 -33.08 14.71
C LYS A 247 2.31 -34.46 14.08
N LYS A 248 1.16 -35.05 13.78
CA LYS A 248 1.07 -36.31 13.07
C LYS A 248 1.62 -36.23 11.64
N TRP A 249 1.36 -35.13 10.94
CA TRP A 249 1.82 -34.93 9.56
C TRP A 249 3.20 -34.29 9.48
N ALA A 250 3.57 -33.45 10.45
CA ALA A 250 4.83 -32.73 10.50
C ALA A 250 5.51 -32.88 11.90
N PRO A 251 6.02 -34.09 12.26
CA PRO A 251 6.48 -34.39 13.61
C PRO A 251 7.70 -33.57 14.05
N HIS A 252 8.49 -33.06 13.12
CA HIS A 252 9.72 -32.32 13.39
C HIS A 252 9.57 -30.80 13.43
N GLN A 253 8.46 -30.28 12.93
CA GLN A 253 8.18 -28.84 12.92
C GLN A 253 7.38 -28.44 14.14
N LEU A 254 7.54 -27.18 14.57
CA LEU A 254 6.88 -26.65 15.74
C LEU A 254 5.42 -26.28 15.43
N VAL A 255 4.61 -26.20 16.49
CA VAL A 255 3.21 -25.75 16.41
C VAL A 255 3.03 -24.50 17.27
N VAL A 256 2.50 -23.45 16.68
CA VAL A 256 2.12 -22.20 17.35
C VAL A 256 0.61 -22.21 17.59
N ASP A 257 0.20 -21.89 18.81
CA ASP A 257 -1.18 -21.50 19.10
C ASP A 257 -1.45 -20.09 18.56
N GLY A 258 -2.27 -19.98 17.50
CA GLY A 258 -2.65 -18.74 16.87
C GLY A 258 -3.76 -17.97 17.61
N THR A 259 -3.97 -18.24 18.91
CA THR A 259 -4.96 -17.52 19.72
C THR A 259 -4.51 -16.06 19.94
N TYR A 260 -5.49 -15.15 19.92
CA TYR A 260 -5.32 -13.73 20.10
C TYR A 260 -5.81 -13.24 21.47
N LYS A 261 -5.18 -12.21 22.01
CA LYS A 261 -5.49 -11.50 23.27
C LYS A 261 -5.15 -12.23 24.56
N LYS A 262 -4.97 -13.53 24.55
CA LYS A 262 -4.69 -14.29 25.78
C LYS A 262 -3.88 -15.56 25.51
N ILE A 263 -3.15 -16.00 26.52
CA ILE A 263 -2.50 -17.31 26.57
C ILE A 263 -3.41 -18.25 27.33
N ASN A 264 -3.79 -19.37 26.73
CA ASN A 264 -4.75 -20.32 27.31
C ASN A 264 -4.03 -21.45 28.05
N ASP A 265 -4.55 -21.82 29.22
CA ASP A 265 -4.01 -22.95 30.01
C ASP A 265 -4.03 -24.27 29.25
N PHE A 266 -5.03 -24.52 28.41
CA PHE A 266 -5.09 -25.73 27.62
C PHE A 266 -3.98 -25.76 26.54
N ALA A 267 -3.53 -24.64 26.02
CA ALA A 267 -2.38 -24.55 25.11
C ALA A 267 -1.07 -24.87 25.87
N LEU A 268 -0.92 -24.36 27.07
CA LEU A 268 0.26 -24.56 27.92
C LEU A 268 0.43 -26.03 28.35
N ASN A 269 -0.66 -26.77 28.46
CA ASN A 269 -0.65 -28.17 28.92
C ASN A 269 -0.74 -29.19 27.74
N ASP A 270 -0.94 -28.74 26.50
CA ASP A 270 -0.97 -29.62 25.34
C ASP A 270 0.45 -30.01 24.89
N PRO A 271 0.79 -31.31 24.79
CA PRO A 271 2.13 -31.74 24.39
C PRO A 271 2.47 -31.39 22.94
N ASN A 272 1.49 -31.17 22.08
CA ASN A 272 1.67 -30.90 20.66
C ASN A 272 1.81 -29.40 20.34
N VAL A 273 1.51 -28.50 21.27
CA VAL A 273 1.76 -27.07 21.15
C VAL A 273 3.15 -26.75 21.65
N ASP A 274 3.95 -26.07 20.86
CA ASP A 274 5.33 -25.69 21.19
C ASP A 274 5.47 -24.23 21.56
N ILE A 275 4.75 -23.34 20.89
CA ILE A 275 4.86 -21.90 21.01
C ILE A 275 3.47 -21.32 21.30
N VAL A 276 3.41 -20.43 22.26
CA VAL A 276 2.25 -19.56 22.50
C VAL A 276 2.58 -18.14 22.05
N SER A 277 1.59 -17.45 21.48
CA SER A 277 1.77 -16.13 20.89
C SER A 277 0.73 -15.14 21.38
N ASN A 278 1.04 -13.84 21.28
CA ASN A 278 0.07 -12.77 21.43
C ASN A 278 0.42 -11.64 20.47
N HIS A 279 -0.59 -10.79 20.16
CA HIS A 279 -0.44 -9.61 19.32
C HIS A 279 -0.80 -8.36 20.12
N TYR A 280 -0.08 -7.25 19.90
CA TYR A 280 -0.25 -6.00 20.62
C TYR A 280 -0.57 -4.85 19.67
N TYR A 281 -1.76 -4.28 19.81
CA TYR A 281 -2.22 -3.18 18.99
C TYR A 281 -2.91 -2.08 19.81
N THR A 282 -2.99 -0.86 19.25
CA THR A 282 -3.52 0.34 19.91
C THR A 282 -4.99 0.25 20.32
N ASN A 283 -5.76 -0.64 19.70
CA ASN A 283 -7.15 -0.92 20.08
C ASN A 283 -7.28 -1.93 21.23
N ALA A 284 -6.17 -2.47 21.72
CA ALA A 284 -6.10 -3.36 22.85
C ALA A 284 -5.25 -2.73 23.97
N GLU A 285 -5.66 -2.88 25.23
CA GLU A 285 -4.93 -2.36 26.39
C GLU A 285 -3.59 -3.06 26.65
N ASN A 286 -3.06 -3.79 25.69
CA ASN A 286 -1.88 -4.63 25.79
C ASN A 286 -0.65 -4.08 25.04
N ASN A 287 -0.75 -2.94 24.35
CA ASN A 287 0.33 -2.42 23.51
C ASN A 287 1.37 -1.62 24.32
N HIS A 288 2.02 -2.28 25.28
CA HIS A 288 3.03 -1.69 26.16
C HIS A 288 4.03 -2.73 26.70
N PRO A 289 5.24 -2.32 27.16
CA PRO A 289 6.33 -3.25 27.54
C PRO A 289 5.97 -4.23 28.67
N GLU A 290 5.14 -3.83 29.63
CA GLU A 290 4.77 -4.71 30.77
C GLU A 290 3.90 -5.90 30.35
N GLN A 291 3.22 -5.80 29.20
CA GLN A 291 2.45 -6.93 28.66
C GLN A 291 3.36 -8.12 28.34
N VAL A 292 4.58 -7.86 27.83
CA VAL A 292 5.57 -8.92 27.56
C VAL A 292 5.87 -9.72 28.82
N LYS A 293 6.11 -9.04 29.96
CA LYS A 293 6.36 -9.71 31.25
C LYS A 293 5.14 -10.46 31.78
N LYS A 294 3.94 -9.88 31.56
CA LYS A 294 2.68 -10.52 31.94
C LYS A 294 2.47 -11.81 31.18
N ASP A 295 2.71 -11.81 29.87
CA ASP A 295 2.55 -12.98 29.02
C ASP A 295 3.63 -14.04 29.31
N LEU A 296 4.88 -13.63 29.59
CA LEU A 296 5.93 -14.55 30.06
C LEU A 296 5.54 -15.24 31.37
N ARG A 297 4.96 -14.48 32.34
CA ARG A 297 4.42 -15.08 33.58
C ARG A 297 3.29 -16.08 33.27
N SER A 298 2.40 -15.71 32.36
CA SER A 298 1.30 -16.60 31.96
C SER A 298 1.81 -17.88 31.28
N ALA A 299 2.84 -17.78 30.44
CA ALA A 299 3.47 -18.94 29.78
C ALA A 299 4.18 -19.85 30.79
N GLY A 300 4.60 -19.30 31.96
CA GLY A 300 5.11 -20.05 33.11
C GLY A 300 6.30 -20.96 32.81
N GLY A 301 7.14 -20.62 31.84
CA GLY A 301 8.28 -21.45 31.42
C GLY A 301 7.91 -22.77 30.73
N LYS A 302 6.62 -23.08 30.53
CA LYS A 302 6.14 -24.34 29.98
C LYS A 302 6.29 -24.43 28.46
N LYS A 303 6.14 -23.32 27.75
CA LYS A 303 6.19 -23.19 26.31
C LYS A 303 7.09 -22.01 25.91
N ALA A 304 7.62 -22.05 24.70
CA ALA A 304 8.23 -20.88 24.12
C ALA A 304 7.15 -19.80 23.88
N TYR A 305 7.51 -18.56 24.14
CA TYR A 305 6.62 -17.41 23.96
C TYR A 305 7.17 -16.47 22.90
N MET A 306 6.32 -15.96 21.99
CA MET A 306 6.67 -14.92 21.06
C MET A 306 5.59 -13.83 20.99
N VAL A 307 5.99 -12.60 20.68
CA VAL A 307 5.07 -11.54 20.26
C VAL A 307 4.96 -11.63 18.75
N GLY A 308 3.87 -12.24 18.25
CA GLY A 308 3.66 -12.53 16.82
C GLY A 308 3.53 -11.27 15.98
N GLU A 309 2.87 -10.26 16.53
CA GLU A 309 2.74 -8.95 15.93
C GLU A 309 2.63 -7.86 17.02
N PHE A 310 3.25 -6.71 16.77
CA PHE A 310 2.97 -5.45 17.49
C PHE A 310 3.32 -4.28 16.60
N GLY A 311 2.67 -3.14 16.79
CA GLY A 311 2.91 -2.02 15.88
C GLY A 311 1.99 -0.82 16.12
N LEU A 312 1.93 0.06 15.11
CA LEU A 312 1.08 1.23 15.03
C LEU A 312 1.34 2.22 16.19
N LEU A 313 2.61 2.37 16.52
CA LEU A 313 3.14 3.24 17.59
C LEU A 313 4.36 4.00 17.03
N ASP A 314 4.80 5.03 17.75
CA ASP A 314 6.06 5.71 17.44
C ASP A 314 7.30 4.84 17.71
N ALA A 315 8.45 5.22 17.19
CA ALA A 315 9.69 4.44 17.31
C ALA A 315 10.14 4.27 18.77
N GLN A 316 9.90 5.25 19.66
CA GLN A 316 10.26 5.16 21.07
C GLN A 316 9.42 4.11 21.80
N GLN A 317 8.12 4.09 21.55
CA GLN A 317 7.19 3.13 22.11
C GLN A 317 7.49 1.71 21.59
N LEU A 318 7.71 1.57 20.26
CA LEU A 318 8.10 0.30 19.65
C LEU A 318 9.42 -0.22 20.22
N ASN A 319 10.42 0.66 20.41
CA ASN A 319 11.68 0.28 21.04
C ASN A 319 11.47 -0.21 22.48
N ALA A 320 10.63 0.45 23.27
CA ALA A 320 10.37 0.03 24.65
C ALA A 320 9.78 -1.39 24.73
N ILE A 321 8.83 -1.73 23.81
CA ILE A 321 8.27 -3.08 23.72
C ILE A 321 9.34 -4.06 23.23
N MET A 322 10.09 -3.73 22.19
CA MET A 322 11.15 -4.59 21.65
C MET A 322 12.25 -4.86 22.69
N GLN A 323 12.69 -3.86 23.45
CA GLN A 323 13.67 -4.05 24.52
C GLN A 323 13.10 -4.94 25.66
N SER A 324 11.80 -4.85 25.96
CA SER A 324 11.15 -5.78 26.87
C SER A 324 11.17 -7.21 26.32
N ILE A 325 10.92 -7.41 25.03
CA ILE A 325 11.02 -8.74 24.35
C ILE A 325 12.46 -9.29 24.45
N VAL A 326 13.47 -8.44 24.22
CA VAL A 326 14.88 -8.84 24.23
C VAL A 326 15.37 -9.22 25.63
N HIS A 327 15.04 -8.41 26.64
CA HIS A 327 15.70 -8.43 27.95
C HIS A 327 14.85 -8.97 29.11
N SER A 328 13.50 -8.96 28.99
CA SER A 328 12.67 -9.46 30.09
C SER A 328 12.88 -10.95 30.29
N GLU A 329 13.07 -11.32 31.56
CA GLU A 329 13.20 -12.71 32.00
C GLU A 329 12.24 -12.94 33.17
N VAL A 330 11.50 -14.04 33.11
CA VAL A 330 10.59 -14.48 34.17
C VAL A 330 10.85 -15.96 34.40
N ASP A 331 11.26 -16.31 35.61
CA ASP A 331 11.59 -17.67 36.03
C ASP A 331 12.57 -18.39 35.07
N GLY A 332 13.58 -17.66 34.57
CA GLY A 332 14.58 -18.15 33.63
C GLY A 332 14.10 -18.21 32.15
N ALA A 333 12.86 -17.87 31.88
CA ALA A 333 12.29 -17.84 30.52
C ALA A 333 12.34 -16.43 29.92
N ARG A 334 12.74 -16.34 28.65
CA ARG A 334 12.71 -15.13 27.81
C ARG A 334 11.84 -15.35 26.58
N ALA A 335 11.31 -14.27 25.99
CA ALA A 335 10.60 -14.38 24.74
C ALA A 335 11.51 -14.93 23.63
N ALA A 336 11.00 -15.89 22.86
CA ALA A 336 11.70 -16.47 21.71
C ALA A 336 11.85 -15.47 20.55
N GLY A 337 10.89 -14.57 20.39
CA GLY A 337 10.96 -13.54 19.36
C GLY A 337 9.88 -12.49 19.44
N GLY A 338 10.02 -11.48 18.55
CA GLY A 338 9.02 -10.44 18.34
C GLY A 338 9.12 -9.79 16.97
N LEU A 339 7.95 -9.49 16.39
CA LEU A 339 7.82 -8.98 15.04
C LEU A 339 6.97 -7.71 15.01
N ILE A 340 7.53 -6.62 14.46
CA ILE A 340 6.80 -5.37 14.25
C ILE A 340 5.94 -5.49 12.98
N TRP A 341 4.70 -5.04 13.02
CA TRP A 341 3.84 -4.91 11.84
C TRP A 341 4.16 -3.62 11.10
N GLY A 342 4.42 -3.55 9.75
CA GLY A 342 4.58 -4.65 8.83
C GLY A 342 5.47 -4.20 7.65
N PHE A 343 6.21 -5.11 7.09
CA PHE A 343 7.13 -4.85 5.98
C PHE A 343 6.39 -4.87 4.64
N ARG A 344 6.81 -3.98 3.73
CA ARG A 344 6.51 -4.04 2.29
C ARG A 344 7.80 -3.98 1.49
N GLY A 345 7.89 -4.80 0.43
CA GLY A 345 9.10 -4.96 -0.35
C GLY A 345 9.14 -4.12 -1.62
N HIS A 346 10.26 -4.21 -2.32
CA HIS A 346 10.42 -3.63 -3.65
C HIS A 346 9.39 -4.19 -4.62
N ARG A 347 8.90 -3.32 -5.47
CA ARG A 347 8.11 -3.70 -6.64
C ARG A 347 9.02 -4.21 -7.73
N HIS A 348 8.52 -5.21 -8.46
CA HIS A 348 9.19 -5.76 -9.62
C HIS A 348 9.62 -4.70 -10.65
N ASP A 349 8.82 -3.67 -10.85
CA ASP A 349 8.98 -2.63 -11.86
C ASP A 349 9.48 -1.28 -11.32
N GLY A 350 9.84 -1.22 -10.04
CA GLY A 350 10.47 -0.05 -9.42
C GLY A 350 9.72 0.49 -8.21
N GLY A 351 10.47 1.10 -7.28
CA GLY A 351 9.95 1.59 -6.01
C GLY A 351 9.51 0.47 -5.08
N PHE A 352 8.64 0.80 -4.13
CA PHE A 352 8.13 -0.13 -3.13
C PHE A 352 6.60 -0.25 -3.18
N TYR A 353 6.06 -1.32 -2.59
CA TYR A 353 4.66 -1.35 -2.18
C TYR A 353 4.50 -0.47 -0.95
N TRP A 354 3.38 0.24 -0.88
CA TRP A 354 3.05 1.13 0.22
C TRP A 354 1.72 0.74 0.83
N HIS A 355 1.71 0.62 2.15
CA HIS A 355 0.50 0.38 2.92
C HIS A 355 0.35 1.44 3.99
N LYS A 356 -0.87 1.95 4.15
CA LYS A 356 -1.22 2.91 5.19
C LYS A 356 -2.33 2.37 6.04
N GLU A 357 -2.06 2.25 7.32
CA GLU A 357 -3.05 1.82 8.30
C GLU A 357 -4.05 2.93 8.65
N SER A 358 -5.23 2.54 9.15
CA SER A 358 -6.27 3.48 9.56
C SER A 358 -5.83 4.45 10.67
N THR A 359 -4.79 4.11 11.41
CA THR A 359 -4.14 4.94 12.42
C THR A 359 -3.21 6.00 11.84
N GLY A 360 -3.01 6.03 10.52
CA GLY A 360 -2.10 6.93 9.83
C GLY A 360 -0.64 6.47 9.79
N HIS A 361 -0.32 5.30 10.33
CA HIS A 361 1.01 4.69 10.22
C HIS A 361 1.19 4.02 8.86
N TYR A 362 2.42 4.09 8.34
CA TYR A 362 2.79 3.44 7.08
C TYR A 362 3.58 2.15 7.33
N SER A 363 3.59 1.26 6.35
CA SER A 363 4.48 0.11 6.32
C SER A 363 5.95 0.52 6.31
N TYR A 364 6.82 -0.42 6.66
CA TYR A 364 8.27 -0.25 6.68
C TYR A 364 8.91 -0.87 5.45
N HIS A 365 9.99 -0.24 4.98
CA HIS A 365 10.80 -0.70 3.87
C HIS A 365 12.25 -0.91 4.33
N LEU A 366 12.92 -1.92 3.78
CA LEU A 366 14.31 -2.20 4.14
C LEU A 366 15.25 -1.64 3.07
N PRO A 367 16.33 -0.99 3.48
CA PRO A 367 16.94 -0.94 4.83
C PRO A 367 16.48 0.21 5.73
N GLY A 368 15.34 0.83 5.45
CA GLY A 368 14.82 2.02 6.11
C GLY A 368 15.21 3.31 5.39
N PHE A 369 14.27 4.23 5.24
CA PHE A 369 14.44 5.48 4.49
C PHE A 369 14.01 6.69 5.32
N PRO A 370 14.61 7.88 5.08
CA PRO A 370 14.15 9.13 5.66
C PRO A 370 12.90 9.62 4.89
N VAL A 371 11.71 9.20 5.32
CA VAL A 371 10.45 9.53 4.63
C VAL A 371 9.82 10.75 5.27
N GLU A 372 9.88 11.90 4.62
CA GLU A 372 9.26 13.14 5.09
C GLU A 372 7.74 13.04 5.13
N GLY A 373 7.14 13.63 6.18
CA GLY A 373 5.68 13.67 6.35
C GLY A 373 5.03 12.34 6.71
N LYS A 374 5.81 11.28 6.94
CA LYS A 374 5.31 9.99 7.43
C LYS A 374 5.54 9.88 8.95
N SER A 375 4.58 9.32 9.66
CA SER A 375 4.58 9.26 11.13
C SER A 375 5.39 8.12 11.73
N ASN A 376 5.74 7.12 10.95
CA ASN A 376 6.31 5.85 11.45
C ASN A 376 7.82 5.84 11.70
N GLN A 377 8.54 6.93 11.49
CA GLN A 377 9.98 7.04 11.81
C GLN A 377 10.78 5.82 11.32
N GLU A 378 10.69 5.54 10.02
CA GLU A 378 11.09 4.24 9.43
C GLU A 378 12.54 3.86 9.72
N MET A 379 13.48 4.80 9.57
CA MET A 379 14.90 4.51 9.82
C MET A 379 15.17 4.09 11.26
N GLU A 380 14.54 4.76 12.23
CA GLU A 380 14.65 4.45 13.65
C GLU A 380 14.09 3.06 13.94
N VAL A 381 12.93 2.73 13.38
CA VAL A 381 12.29 1.42 13.57
C VAL A 381 13.11 0.29 12.95
N VAL A 382 13.61 0.45 11.75
CA VAL A 382 14.48 -0.57 11.14
C VAL A 382 15.76 -0.76 11.94
N ASN A 383 16.38 0.33 12.44
CA ASN A 383 17.59 0.24 13.26
C ASN A 383 17.34 -0.42 14.62
N LEU A 384 16.21 -0.15 15.28
CA LEU A 384 15.88 -0.83 16.54
C LEU A 384 15.70 -2.35 16.34
N VAL A 385 15.08 -2.77 15.24
CA VAL A 385 14.90 -4.20 14.93
C VAL A 385 16.25 -4.87 14.63
N ARG A 386 17.12 -4.24 13.86
CA ARG A 386 18.48 -4.72 13.60
C ARG A 386 19.28 -4.89 14.90
N THR A 387 19.20 -3.91 15.79
CA THR A 387 19.85 -3.93 17.12
C THR A 387 19.29 -5.06 17.97
N ALA A 388 17.96 -5.21 18.03
CA ALA A 388 17.31 -6.30 18.78
C ALA A 388 17.72 -7.69 18.27
N SER A 389 17.79 -7.87 16.93
CA SER A 389 18.23 -9.12 16.32
C SER A 389 19.69 -9.46 16.69
N ALA A 390 20.58 -8.46 16.68
CA ALA A 390 21.97 -8.61 17.12
C ALA A 390 22.06 -8.97 18.61
N GLN A 391 21.34 -8.29 19.48
CA GLN A 391 21.29 -8.56 20.91
C GLN A 391 20.78 -9.98 21.23
N MET A 392 19.74 -10.43 20.53
CA MET A 392 19.24 -11.81 20.63
C MET A 392 20.25 -12.85 20.15
N ALA A 393 21.19 -12.46 19.29
CA ALA A 393 22.31 -13.27 18.85
C ALA A 393 23.54 -13.18 19.77
N GLY A 394 23.45 -12.45 20.90
CA GLY A 394 24.55 -12.26 21.84
C GLY A 394 25.59 -11.21 21.41
N GLN A 395 25.23 -10.31 20.46
CA GLN A 395 26.08 -9.22 19.99
C GLN A 395 25.62 -7.89 20.67
N GLU A 396 26.53 -6.97 20.88
CA GLU A 396 26.20 -5.66 21.51
C GLU A 396 25.48 -4.71 20.52
N SER A 397 25.80 -4.80 19.23
CA SER A 397 25.25 -3.94 18.19
C SER A 397 25.05 -4.69 16.88
N ALA A 398 24.18 -4.16 16.03
CA ALA A 398 23.99 -4.69 14.69
C ALA A 398 25.27 -4.50 13.84
N PRO A 399 25.68 -5.49 13.06
CA PRO A 399 26.78 -5.32 12.11
C PRO A 399 26.40 -4.29 11.04
N PRO A 400 27.38 -3.62 10.40
CA PRO A 400 27.12 -2.78 9.23
C PRO A 400 26.33 -3.55 8.18
N LEU A 401 25.47 -2.84 7.42
CA LEU A 401 24.82 -3.46 6.26
C LEU A 401 25.89 -3.92 5.25
N PRO A 402 25.70 -5.02 4.55
CA PRO A 402 26.56 -5.36 3.43
C PRO A 402 26.43 -4.33 2.31
N LYS A 403 27.38 -4.30 1.38
CA LYS A 403 27.22 -3.58 0.11
C LYS A 403 25.98 -4.11 -0.61
N PRO A 404 25.20 -3.25 -1.30
CA PRO A 404 24.05 -3.70 -2.06
C PRO A 404 24.44 -4.71 -3.15
N ASP A 405 23.55 -5.62 -3.46
CA ASP A 405 23.62 -6.41 -4.68
C ASP A 405 23.34 -5.52 -5.91
N ALA A 406 23.64 -6.00 -7.11
CA ALA A 406 23.31 -5.27 -8.34
C ALA A 406 21.79 -5.14 -8.50
N PRO A 407 21.25 -3.94 -8.79
CA PRO A 407 19.83 -3.79 -9.10
C PRO A 407 19.48 -4.47 -10.42
N LYS A 408 18.18 -4.70 -10.66
CA LYS A 408 17.68 -5.32 -11.91
C LYS A 408 16.99 -4.26 -12.76
N LEU A 409 17.70 -3.73 -13.77
CA LEU A 409 17.18 -2.72 -14.70
C LEU A 409 16.12 -3.35 -15.62
N ARG A 410 15.00 -2.66 -15.82
CA ARG A 410 13.88 -3.13 -16.62
C ARG A 410 13.96 -2.66 -18.06
N GLU A 411 13.54 -3.51 -19.00
CA GLU A 411 13.43 -3.12 -20.40
C GLU A 411 12.39 -2.02 -20.56
N THR A 412 12.69 -1.07 -21.41
CA THR A 412 11.80 0.02 -21.79
C THR A 412 12.07 0.45 -23.23
N ASP A 413 11.08 1.06 -23.86
CA ASP A 413 11.18 1.67 -25.19
C ASP A 413 11.42 3.19 -25.14
N SER A 414 11.46 3.76 -23.92
CA SER A 414 11.60 5.21 -23.71
C SER A 414 12.75 5.55 -22.77
N PRO A 415 13.64 6.49 -23.14
CA PRO A 415 14.67 7.01 -22.24
C PRO A 415 14.07 7.87 -21.11
N PHE A 416 12.77 8.17 -21.17
CA PHE A 416 12.04 8.95 -20.18
C PHE A 416 11.27 8.08 -19.18
N ALA A 417 11.50 6.76 -19.22
CA ALA A 417 10.84 5.80 -18.33
C ALA A 417 11.82 4.68 -17.93
N ILE A 418 12.92 5.04 -17.30
CA ILE A 418 13.95 4.11 -16.84
C ILE A 418 13.59 3.64 -15.43
N ASN A 419 13.29 2.35 -15.29
CA ASN A 419 12.90 1.73 -14.04
C ASN A 419 13.77 0.52 -13.71
N TRP A 420 13.92 0.22 -12.43
CA TRP A 420 14.64 -0.94 -11.93
C TRP A 420 14.00 -1.50 -10.68
N MET A 421 14.09 -2.78 -10.44
CA MET A 421 13.87 -3.33 -9.11
C MET A 421 15.09 -3.03 -8.26
N GLY A 422 14.87 -2.37 -7.14
CA GLY A 422 15.94 -1.94 -6.24
C GLY A 422 16.71 -3.10 -5.63
N ALA A 423 17.94 -2.86 -5.24
CA ALA A 423 18.76 -3.81 -4.50
C ALA A 423 18.26 -3.96 -3.06
N ALA A 424 18.31 -5.17 -2.50
CA ALA A 424 17.75 -5.53 -1.21
C ALA A 424 18.05 -4.56 -0.05
N VAL A 425 19.28 -4.02 0.02
CA VAL A 425 19.71 -3.02 1.00
C VAL A 425 20.28 -1.76 0.35
N GLY A 426 19.86 -1.47 -0.88
CA GLY A 426 20.16 -0.21 -1.57
C GLY A 426 19.38 0.95 -0.96
N ARG A 427 20.00 2.13 -0.89
CA ARG A 427 19.37 3.38 -0.41
C ARG A 427 19.27 4.44 -1.49
N ALA A 428 20.21 4.42 -2.43
CA ALA A 428 20.28 5.36 -3.53
C ALA A 428 20.92 4.71 -4.76
N TYR A 429 20.65 5.29 -5.91
CA TYR A 429 21.06 4.73 -7.19
C TYR A 429 21.67 5.80 -8.08
N ASP A 430 22.72 5.42 -8.84
CA ASP A 430 23.22 6.22 -9.94
C ASP A 430 22.84 5.56 -11.26
N VAL A 431 22.27 6.34 -12.17
CA VAL A 431 21.97 5.92 -13.54
C VAL A 431 23.10 6.34 -14.45
N GLU A 432 23.67 5.39 -15.14
CA GLU A 432 24.76 5.61 -16.10
C GLU A 432 24.26 5.36 -17.54
N ARG A 433 24.68 6.25 -18.46
CA ARG A 433 24.35 6.20 -19.89
C ARG A 433 25.63 6.13 -20.73
N ALA A 434 25.56 5.40 -21.85
CA ALA A 434 26.63 5.33 -22.84
C ALA A 434 26.06 5.29 -24.27
N GLY A 435 26.93 5.57 -25.25
CA GLY A 435 26.59 5.38 -26.67
C GLY A 435 26.86 3.95 -27.20
N SER A 436 27.43 3.08 -26.38
CA SER A 436 27.65 1.66 -26.69
C SER A 436 27.53 0.81 -25.42
N ALA A 437 27.27 -0.48 -25.58
CA ALA A 437 27.14 -1.42 -24.46
C ALA A 437 28.42 -1.56 -23.61
N GLN A 438 29.57 -1.19 -24.16
CA GLN A 438 30.89 -1.25 -23.51
C GLN A 438 31.28 0.09 -22.86
N GLY A 439 30.50 1.15 -23.03
CA GLY A 439 30.80 2.48 -22.58
C GLY A 439 31.53 3.34 -23.66
N PRO A 440 32.17 4.44 -23.30
CA PRO A 440 32.35 4.90 -21.90
C PRO A 440 31.05 5.32 -21.23
N TRP A 441 30.92 4.98 -19.96
CA TRP A 441 29.74 5.27 -19.13
C TRP A 441 29.82 6.66 -18.50
N LYS A 442 28.72 7.38 -18.52
CA LYS A 442 28.58 8.69 -17.89
C LYS A 442 27.36 8.64 -16.96
N VAL A 443 27.54 9.10 -15.72
CA VAL A 443 26.42 9.28 -14.77
C VAL A 443 25.50 10.39 -15.32
N VAL A 444 24.23 10.09 -15.48
CA VAL A 444 23.17 10.99 -15.96
C VAL A 444 22.11 11.25 -14.88
N GLY A 445 22.06 10.43 -13.85
CA GLY A 445 21.27 10.64 -12.65
C GLY A 445 22.03 10.13 -11.44
N SER A 446 22.04 10.88 -10.33
CA SER A 446 22.76 10.54 -9.11
C SER A 446 21.86 10.57 -7.90
N ASP A 447 22.16 9.70 -6.93
CA ASP A 447 21.53 9.65 -5.62
C ASP A 447 19.99 9.54 -5.66
N ILE A 448 19.48 8.84 -6.67
CA ILE A 448 18.03 8.61 -6.83
C ILE A 448 17.59 7.62 -5.76
N SER A 449 16.64 8.00 -4.92
CA SER A 449 16.02 7.11 -3.94
C SER A 449 14.77 6.47 -4.52
N ASP A 450 14.55 5.19 -4.25
CA ASP A 450 13.33 4.44 -4.57
C ASP A 450 12.41 4.25 -3.37
N GLY A 451 12.78 4.78 -2.19
CA GLY A 451 12.07 4.58 -0.92
C GLY A 451 11.41 5.81 -0.32
N VAL A 452 11.43 6.98 -0.96
CA VAL A 452 11.01 8.25 -0.33
C VAL A 452 9.59 8.67 -0.63
N ASN A 453 8.95 8.12 -1.64
CA ASN A 453 7.64 8.57 -2.12
C ASN A 453 6.62 7.43 -2.19
N GLU A 454 5.39 7.78 -1.87
CA GLU A 454 4.20 7.05 -2.26
C GLU A 454 4.00 7.24 -3.76
N TRP A 455 4.16 6.20 -4.54
CA TRP A 455 4.14 6.29 -5.99
C TRP A 455 2.72 6.16 -6.55
N ASP A 456 2.40 6.95 -7.58
CA ASP A 456 1.30 6.62 -8.46
C ASP A 456 1.70 5.39 -9.31
N PRO A 457 1.06 4.24 -9.10
CA PRO A 457 1.42 3.01 -9.80
C PRO A 457 1.16 3.05 -11.30
N LEU A 458 0.40 4.03 -11.80
CA LEU A 458 0.08 4.18 -13.22
C LEU A 458 1.13 5.00 -13.97
N THR A 459 1.84 5.89 -13.26
CA THR A 459 2.79 6.85 -13.86
C THR A 459 4.21 6.74 -13.31
N MET A 460 4.51 5.64 -12.63
CA MET A 460 5.78 5.48 -11.93
C MET A 460 6.99 5.47 -12.87
N ASN A 461 7.90 6.42 -12.67
CA ASN A 461 9.22 6.46 -13.29
C ASN A 461 10.27 6.78 -12.22
N LEU A 462 11.25 5.90 -12.04
CA LEU A 462 12.37 6.17 -11.12
C LEU A 462 13.32 7.19 -11.71
N PHE A 463 13.57 7.11 -13.01
CA PHE A 463 14.45 8.05 -13.68
C PHE A 463 13.92 8.42 -15.07
N ARG A 464 14.00 9.69 -15.37
CA ARG A 464 13.71 10.29 -16.66
C ARG A 464 14.97 10.97 -17.18
N ASP A 465 15.51 10.50 -18.31
CA ASP A 465 16.69 11.16 -18.91
C ASP A 465 16.33 12.51 -19.52
N SER A 466 17.31 13.39 -19.64
CA SER A 466 17.08 14.74 -20.15
C SER A 466 16.95 14.75 -21.67
N TYR A 467 15.75 15.08 -22.17
CA TYR A 467 15.48 15.27 -23.59
C TYR A 467 16.53 16.14 -24.29
N ARG A 468 16.97 17.20 -23.60
CA ARG A 468 17.93 18.19 -24.16
C ARG A 468 19.32 17.63 -24.40
N THR A 469 19.65 16.47 -23.84
CA THR A 469 20.96 15.79 -23.99
C THR A 469 20.91 14.58 -24.92
N LEU A 470 19.73 14.24 -25.42
CA LEU A 470 19.48 13.11 -26.29
C LEU A 470 19.33 13.57 -27.75
N GLN A 471 19.71 12.73 -28.69
CA GLN A 471 19.52 12.96 -30.13
C GLN A 471 18.49 12.00 -30.68
N LEU A 472 17.51 12.54 -31.39
CA LEU A 472 16.45 11.75 -32.02
C LEU A 472 17.03 10.70 -32.95
N GLY A 473 16.52 9.49 -32.89
CA GLY A 473 16.95 8.35 -33.70
C GLY A 473 18.19 7.62 -33.20
N HIS A 474 18.89 8.13 -32.18
CA HIS A 474 20.06 7.47 -31.60
C HIS A 474 19.65 6.40 -30.56
N THR A 475 20.50 5.36 -30.45
CA THR A 475 20.37 4.32 -29.43
C THR A 475 21.34 4.62 -28.29
N TYR A 476 20.82 4.60 -27.08
CA TYR A 476 21.56 4.77 -25.85
C TYR A 476 21.50 3.49 -25.02
N PHE A 477 22.53 3.28 -24.23
CA PHE A 477 22.66 2.15 -23.31
C PHE A 477 22.62 2.67 -21.90
N TYR A 478 21.89 1.97 -21.02
CA TYR A 478 21.73 2.34 -19.63
C TYR A 478 22.10 1.18 -18.72
N ARG A 479 22.66 1.51 -17.56
CA ARG A 479 22.83 0.63 -16.41
C ARG A 479 22.69 1.43 -15.12
N VAL A 480 22.46 0.74 -14.02
CA VAL A 480 22.22 1.36 -12.70
C VAL A 480 23.14 0.71 -11.69
N VAL A 481 23.69 1.49 -10.76
CA VAL A 481 24.43 1.01 -9.59
C VAL A 481 23.72 1.45 -8.32
N ALA A 482 23.61 0.54 -7.36
CA ALA A 482 23.04 0.81 -6.04
C ALA A 482 24.13 1.24 -5.05
N LYS A 483 23.75 2.06 -4.08
CA LYS A 483 24.63 2.58 -3.02
C LYS A 483 23.97 2.45 -1.66
N ASN A 484 24.78 2.20 -0.65
CA ASN A 484 24.44 2.39 0.76
C ASN A 484 25.69 2.85 1.53
N GLU A 485 25.60 2.95 2.86
CA GLU A 485 26.71 3.36 3.74
C GLU A 485 27.94 2.45 3.68
N SER A 486 27.82 1.22 3.16
CA SER A 486 28.93 0.26 3.02
C SER A 486 29.56 0.28 1.65
N GLY A 487 29.04 1.05 0.71
CA GLY A 487 29.62 1.25 -0.61
C GLY A 487 28.65 1.02 -1.78
N THR A 488 29.25 0.85 -2.95
CA THR A 488 28.55 0.75 -4.24
C THR A 488 28.51 -0.69 -4.73
N SER A 489 27.38 -1.10 -5.32
CA SER A 489 27.17 -2.41 -5.93
C SER A 489 27.96 -2.61 -7.23
N ALA A 490 27.97 -3.84 -7.74
CA ALA A 490 28.21 -4.06 -9.16
C ALA A 490 27.10 -3.40 -10.00
N PRO A 491 27.36 -3.05 -11.27
CA PRO A 491 26.33 -2.52 -12.16
C PRO A 491 25.22 -3.56 -12.42
N SER A 492 24.03 -3.06 -12.71
CA SER A 492 22.90 -3.86 -13.22
C SER A 492 23.19 -4.49 -14.59
N ASN A 493 22.25 -5.28 -15.10
CA ASN A 493 22.17 -5.56 -16.54
C ASN A 493 22.13 -4.25 -17.34
N VAL A 494 22.56 -4.34 -18.61
CA VAL A 494 22.54 -3.22 -19.56
C VAL A 494 21.30 -3.37 -20.44
N ILE A 495 20.54 -2.28 -20.62
CA ILE A 495 19.49 -2.19 -21.61
C ILE A 495 19.86 -1.22 -22.73
N SER A 496 19.24 -1.38 -23.91
CA SER A 496 19.39 -0.45 -25.04
C SER A 496 18.06 0.22 -25.36
N VAL A 497 18.08 1.54 -25.45
CA VAL A 497 16.87 2.34 -25.71
C VAL A 497 17.11 3.25 -26.89
N LYS A 498 16.27 3.16 -27.91
CA LYS A 498 16.32 4.08 -29.04
C LYS A 498 15.42 5.29 -28.76
N HIS A 499 15.99 6.50 -28.81
CA HIS A 499 15.21 7.72 -28.65
C HIS A 499 14.43 8.02 -29.93
N THR A 500 13.11 7.76 -29.89
CA THR A 500 12.20 7.95 -31.02
C THR A 500 11.09 8.96 -30.73
N GLN A 501 11.01 9.50 -29.52
CA GLN A 501 9.97 10.42 -29.10
C GLN A 501 10.41 11.86 -29.42
N GLU A 502 9.71 12.51 -30.33
CA GLU A 502 9.90 13.91 -30.69
C GLU A 502 8.91 14.77 -29.89
N ASN A 503 9.42 15.83 -29.28
CA ASN A 503 8.61 16.79 -28.53
C ASN A 503 7.50 17.40 -29.41
N GLN A 504 6.26 17.37 -28.95
CA GLN A 504 5.13 18.01 -29.59
C GLN A 504 4.72 19.26 -28.79
N PRO A 505 4.20 20.30 -29.46
CA PRO A 505 3.72 21.47 -28.73
C PRO A 505 2.50 21.11 -27.87
N PRO A 506 2.35 21.74 -26.68
CA PRO A 506 1.17 21.54 -25.84
C PRO A 506 -0.13 21.77 -26.62
N VAL A 507 -1.17 21.01 -26.34
CA VAL A 507 -2.49 21.19 -26.96
C VAL A 507 -3.40 21.90 -25.98
N VAL A 508 -3.84 23.11 -26.34
CA VAL A 508 -4.75 23.93 -25.53
C VAL A 508 -6.20 23.65 -25.92
N ASP A 509 -7.06 23.37 -24.93
CA ASP A 509 -8.50 23.31 -25.10
C ASP A 509 -9.18 24.55 -24.52
N LEU A 510 -9.96 25.24 -25.34
CA LEU A 510 -10.58 26.51 -25.03
C LEU A 510 -11.79 26.74 -25.97
N PRO A 511 -12.96 27.22 -25.47
CA PRO A 511 -14.10 27.59 -26.28
C PRO A 511 -13.74 28.65 -27.35
N GLU A 512 -14.42 28.66 -28.47
CA GLU A 512 -14.19 29.65 -29.53
C GLU A 512 -14.76 31.03 -29.18
N ALA A 513 -15.92 31.07 -28.49
CA ALA A 513 -16.58 32.29 -28.09
C ALA A 513 -17.29 32.13 -26.75
N LEU A 514 -17.31 33.23 -26.00
CA LEU A 514 -18.01 33.40 -24.72
C LEU A 514 -18.73 34.74 -24.67
N THR A 515 -19.73 34.86 -23.81
CA THR A 515 -20.46 36.09 -23.59
C THR A 515 -20.61 36.41 -22.11
N THR A 516 -20.52 37.68 -21.75
CA THR A 516 -20.76 38.15 -20.38
C THR A 516 -21.31 39.59 -20.42
N THR A 517 -21.53 40.17 -19.25
CA THR A 517 -21.91 41.57 -19.08
C THR A 517 -20.83 42.34 -18.31
N GLN A 518 -20.77 43.63 -18.46
CA GLN A 518 -19.74 44.49 -17.85
C GLN A 518 -19.73 44.43 -16.31
N ASP A 519 -20.86 44.17 -15.69
CA ASP A 519 -21.03 44.05 -14.23
C ASP A 519 -20.68 42.66 -13.67
N ARG A 520 -20.38 41.70 -14.54
CA ARG A 520 -20.03 40.35 -14.18
C ARG A 520 -18.67 39.95 -14.75
N GLY A 521 -17.92 39.20 -14.04
CA GLY A 521 -16.75 38.55 -14.59
C GLY A 521 -17.10 37.32 -15.40
N LEU A 522 -16.08 36.67 -15.91
CA LEU A 522 -16.20 35.48 -16.71
C LEU A 522 -15.16 34.43 -16.23
N LEU A 523 -15.58 33.19 -16.08
CA LEU A 523 -14.64 32.06 -15.88
C LEU A 523 -14.11 31.63 -17.26
N LEU A 524 -12.81 31.70 -17.42
CA LEU A 524 -12.08 31.10 -18.53
C LEU A 524 -11.68 29.67 -18.12
N ALA A 525 -12.52 28.70 -18.41
CA ALA A 525 -12.28 27.29 -18.13
C ALA A 525 -11.48 26.67 -19.29
N ALA A 526 -10.17 26.94 -19.33
CA ALA A 526 -9.25 26.34 -20.27
C ALA A 526 -8.52 25.16 -19.66
N SER A 527 -8.18 24.21 -20.49
CA SER A 527 -7.29 23.09 -20.14
C SER A 527 -6.17 22.92 -21.16
N TRP A 528 -5.17 22.17 -20.81
CA TRP A 528 -4.10 21.81 -21.74
C TRP A 528 -3.65 20.37 -21.48
N ARG A 529 -3.03 19.77 -22.49
CA ARG A 529 -2.35 18.48 -22.38
C ARG A 529 -1.05 18.55 -23.18
N ASP A 530 -0.07 17.78 -22.75
CA ASP A 530 1.27 17.74 -23.31
C ASP A 530 1.79 16.31 -23.33
N ASP A 531 2.83 16.04 -24.11
CA ASP A 531 3.51 14.74 -24.15
C ASP A 531 4.57 14.59 -23.03
N ALA A 532 4.63 15.57 -22.14
CA ALA A 532 5.58 15.66 -21.03
C ALA A 532 7.05 15.82 -21.51
N LEU A 533 7.30 16.32 -22.71
CA LEU A 533 8.59 16.67 -23.22
C LEU A 533 8.71 18.21 -23.36
N PRO A 534 9.92 18.75 -23.20
CA PRO A 534 11.21 18.15 -22.85
C PRO A 534 11.31 17.74 -21.37
N ASP A 535 10.41 18.25 -20.54
CA ASP A 535 10.23 17.96 -19.12
C ASP A 535 8.74 18.13 -18.76
N ASP A 536 8.30 17.66 -17.60
CA ASP A 536 6.87 17.69 -17.19
C ASP A 536 6.35 19.12 -16.85
N SER A 537 7.05 20.16 -17.27
CA SER A 537 6.70 21.54 -16.93
C SER A 537 6.11 22.28 -18.13
N VAL A 538 4.81 22.57 -18.11
CA VAL A 538 4.16 23.48 -19.05
C VAL A 538 3.76 24.76 -18.33
N LYS A 539 4.26 25.90 -18.84
CA LYS A 539 3.87 27.22 -18.36
C LYS A 539 2.73 27.76 -19.22
N VAL A 540 1.71 28.25 -18.58
CA VAL A 540 0.58 28.88 -19.26
C VAL A 540 0.52 30.38 -18.99
N SER A 541 0.05 31.16 -19.95
CA SER A 541 -0.16 32.59 -19.75
C SER A 541 -1.31 33.15 -20.63
N TRP A 542 -2.17 33.95 -20.01
CA TRP A 542 -3.21 34.68 -20.68
C TRP A 542 -2.75 36.06 -21.11
N SER A 543 -3.23 36.52 -22.26
CA SER A 543 -3.06 37.86 -22.74
C SER A 543 -4.32 38.39 -23.44
N SER A 544 -4.54 39.71 -23.36
CA SER A 544 -5.62 40.43 -24.03
C SER A 544 -5.16 41.18 -25.31
N GLY A 545 -3.95 40.86 -25.80
CA GLY A 545 -3.39 41.54 -26.97
C GLY A 545 -3.11 43.04 -26.73
N GLY A 546 -2.91 43.43 -25.47
CA GLY A 546 -2.69 44.85 -25.10
C GLY A 546 -3.99 45.64 -24.78
N ASN A 547 -5.14 44.97 -24.74
CA ASN A 547 -6.38 45.64 -24.30
C ASN A 547 -6.40 45.74 -22.77
N GLU A 548 -6.18 46.95 -22.24
CA GLU A 548 -6.11 47.23 -20.81
C GLU A 548 -7.47 47.17 -20.11
N GLN A 549 -8.56 46.95 -20.82
CA GLN A 549 -9.90 46.81 -20.24
C GLN A 549 -10.25 45.41 -19.79
N ALA A 550 -9.43 44.41 -20.15
CA ALA A 550 -9.58 43.01 -19.70
C ALA A 550 -8.58 42.71 -18.58
N HIS A 551 -9.09 42.35 -17.41
CA HIS A 551 -8.29 42.17 -16.19
C HIS A 551 -8.35 40.70 -15.71
N PHE A 552 -7.26 39.96 -15.86
CA PHE A 552 -7.16 38.57 -15.41
C PHE A 552 -6.88 38.47 -13.92
N CYS A 553 -7.57 37.60 -13.21
CA CYS A 553 -7.32 37.33 -11.79
C CYS A 553 -6.02 36.55 -11.55
N ALA A 554 -5.69 35.58 -12.44
CA ALA A 554 -4.44 34.86 -12.47
C ALA A 554 -4.08 34.55 -13.92
N SER A 555 -3.24 35.39 -14.52
CA SER A 555 -2.86 35.23 -15.93
C SER A 555 -1.92 34.02 -16.19
N ASP A 556 -1.40 33.42 -15.15
CA ASP A 556 -0.46 32.25 -15.17
C ASP A 556 -1.15 30.90 -14.92
N ARG A 557 -2.48 30.86 -14.91
CA ARG A 557 -3.27 29.62 -14.75
C ARG A 557 -4.19 29.41 -15.94
N ALA A 558 -4.34 28.16 -16.38
CA ALA A 558 -5.22 27.80 -17.48
C ALA A 558 -6.69 28.14 -17.16
N GLU A 559 -7.15 27.74 -15.99
CA GLU A 559 -8.43 28.16 -15.45
C GLU A 559 -8.22 29.47 -14.66
N THR A 560 -8.85 30.52 -15.08
CA THR A 560 -8.82 31.82 -14.40
C THR A 560 -10.10 32.59 -14.63
N ARG A 561 -10.32 33.67 -13.83
CA ARG A 561 -11.39 34.61 -14.07
C ARG A 561 -10.84 35.88 -14.69
N VAL A 562 -11.69 36.52 -15.49
CA VAL A 562 -11.43 37.80 -16.09
C VAL A 562 -12.61 38.72 -15.88
N TRP A 563 -12.37 39.99 -15.60
CA TRP A 563 -13.39 41.05 -15.58
C TRP A 563 -13.03 42.17 -16.56
N PHE A 564 -14.04 42.93 -16.95
CA PHE A 564 -13.93 43.95 -18.00
C PHE A 564 -14.35 45.30 -17.50
N SER A 565 -13.55 46.33 -17.74
CA SER A 565 -13.86 47.69 -17.35
C SER A 565 -14.75 48.42 -18.36
N GLY A 566 -15.02 47.81 -19.52
CA GLY A 566 -15.90 48.37 -20.56
C GLY A 566 -16.62 47.29 -21.36
N PRO A 567 -17.76 47.60 -22.02
CA PRO A 567 -18.40 46.71 -22.98
C PRO A 567 -17.61 46.66 -24.29
N GLY A 568 -17.72 45.55 -25.05
CA GLY A 568 -17.04 45.41 -26.34
C GLY A 568 -16.71 43.96 -26.69
N GLU A 569 -15.95 43.81 -27.75
CA GLU A 569 -15.41 42.54 -28.21
C GLU A 569 -13.94 42.41 -27.76
N TYR A 570 -13.61 41.29 -27.14
CA TYR A 570 -12.27 41.02 -26.64
C TYR A 570 -11.72 39.70 -27.21
N ALA A 571 -10.46 39.72 -27.59
CA ALA A 571 -9.72 38.52 -27.98
C ALA A 571 -8.74 38.14 -26.85
N LEU A 572 -9.06 37.07 -26.11
CA LEU A 572 -8.23 36.61 -25.02
C LEU A 572 -7.48 35.34 -25.44
N THR A 573 -6.16 35.37 -25.37
CA THR A 573 -5.28 34.30 -25.87
C THR A 573 -4.60 33.60 -24.71
N LEU A 574 -4.78 32.29 -24.61
CA LEU A 574 -3.96 31.40 -23.76
C LEU A 574 -2.76 30.89 -24.57
N THR A 575 -1.58 31.08 -24.01
CA THR A 575 -0.33 30.48 -24.49
C THR A 575 0.07 29.36 -23.52
N ALA A 576 0.34 28.17 -24.03
CA ALA A 576 0.99 27.07 -23.31
C ALA A 576 2.40 26.86 -23.88
N ASP A 577 3.40 26.75 -23.02
CA ASP A 577 4.84 26.75 -23.33
C ASP A 577 5.53 25.63 -22.54
N ASP A 578 6.01 24.59 -23.23
CA ASP A 578 6.77 23.49 -22.65
C ASP A 578 8.28 23.79 -22.47
N GLY A 579 8.69 25.01 -22.81
CA GLY A 579 10.09 25.47 -22.74
C GLY A 579 10.90 25.23 -24.02
N LEU A 580 10.33 24.55 -25.04
CA LEU A 580 10.87 24.41 -26.40
C LEU A 580 9.86 24.84 -27.45
N LEU A 581 8.62 24.42 -27.30
CA LEU A 581 7.50 24.68 -28.23
C LEU A 581 6.35 25.41 -27.52
N LYS A 582 5.54 26.09 -28.33
CA LYS A 582 4.42 26.87 -27.80
C LYS A 582 3.15 26.67 -28.61
N SER A 583 2.04 26.55 -27.93
CA SER A 583 0.72 26.65 -28.56
C SER A 583 -0.05 27.85 -28.04
N ARG A 584 -0.92 28.36 -28.91
CA ARG A 584 -1.80 29.48 -28.59
C ARG A 584 -3.22 29.18 -29.07
N LYS A 585 -4.21 29.51 -28.22
CA LYS A 585 -5.61 29.48 -28.62
C LYS A 585 -6.29 30.71 -28.10
N THR A 586 -7.18 31.31 -28.92
CA THR A 586 -7.85 32.54 -28.60
C THR A 586 -9.34 32.30 -28.49
N VAL A 587 -9.95 32.83 -27.42
CA VAL A 587 -11.40 32.92 -27.24
C VAL A 587 -11.88 34.39 -27.53
N ARG A 588 -12.97 34.49 -28.26
CA ARG A 588 -13.67 35.80 -28.45
C ARG A 588 -14.67 35.96 -27.35
N VAL A 589 -14.60 37.08 -26.64
CA VAL A 589 -15.53 37.40 -25.56
C VAL A 589 -16.33 38.65 -25.90
N THR A 590 -17.64 38.49 -26.03
CA THR A 590 -18.57 39.63 -26.18
C THR A 590 -19.05 40.08 -24.81
N VAL A 591 -18.74 41.32 -24.46
CA VAL A 591 -19.13 41.95 -23.19
C VAL A 591 -20.24 42.97 -23.46
N ALA A 592 -21.44 42.65 -23.03
CA ALA A 592 -22.57 43.59 -23.14
C ALA A 592 -22.53 44.68 -22.05
N GLN A 593 -23.07 45.84 -22.38
CA GLN A 593 -23.18 46.90 -21.42
C GLN A 593 -24.17 46.56 -20.30
N ALA A 594 -23.83 46.92 -19.07
CA ALA A 594 -24.68 46.78 -17.89
C ALA A 594 -24.74 48.08 -17.09
N ALA A 595 -25.76 48.23 -16.24
CA ALA A 595 -25.93 49.40 -15.37
C ALA A 595 -24.81 49.49 -14.30
N GLY A 596 -24.24 48.39 -13.89
CA GLY A 596 -23.10 48.30 -12.96
C GLY A 596 -21.78 47.97 -13.68
N LYS A 597 -20.69 48.07 -12.95
CA LYS A 597 -19.36 47.57 -13.35
C LYS A 597 -18.93 46.52 -12.37
N ALA A 598 -18.11 45.53 -12.83
CA ALA A 598 -17.47 44.61 -11.92
C ALA A 598 -16.62 45.37 -10.89
N PRO A 599 -16.66 45.02 -9.61
CA PRO A 599 -15.93 45.75 -8.60
C PRO A 599 -14.41 45.58 -8.81
N ALA A 600 -13.66 46.61 -8.39
CA ALA A 600 -12.18 46.58 -8.51
C ALA A 600 -11.52 45.39 -7.77
N ASP A 601 -12.21 44.84 -6.78
CA ASP A 601 -11.79 43.69 -5.99
C ASP A 601 -12.39 42.37 -6.48
N TYR A 602 -12.94 42.33 -7.71
CA TYR A 602 -13.55 41.15 -8.32
C TYR A 602 -12.71 39.89 -8.14
N CYS A 603 -11.41 39.98 -8.36
CA CYS A 603 -10.50 38.84 -8.23
C CYS A 603 -10.32 38.32 -6.78
N ARG A 604 -10.59 39.14 -5.80
CA ARG A 604 -10.58 38.77 -4.40
C ARG A 604 -11.76 37.83 -4.05
N PHE A 605 -12.88 37.97 -4.78
CA PHE A 605 -14.08 37.14 -4.57
C PHE A 605 -14.11 35.85 -5.35
N THR A 606 -13.21 35.66 -6.25
CA THR A 606 -13.20 34.47 -7.12
C THR A 606 -12.07 33.58 -6.73
N GLY A 607 -12.33 32.70 -5.74
CA GLY A 607 -11.36 31.78 -5.18
C GLY A 607 -10.93 32.12 -3.75
N GLU A 608 -11.66 33.04 -3.05
CA GLU A 608 -11.40 33.22 -1.62
C GLU A 608 -11.83 31.97 -0.86
N ILE A 609 -10.85 31.31 -0.23
CA ILE A 609 -11.06 30.10 0.56
C ILE A 609 -11.34 30.52 2.01
N PHE A 610 -12.48 30.10 2.50
CA PHE A 610 -12.88 30.22 3.89
C PHE A 610 -12.69 28.85 4.56
N ASP A 611 -11.53 28.64 5.15
CA ASP A 611 -11.28 27.44 5.93
C ASP A 611 -12.06 27.48 7.26
N VAL A 612 -12.11 26.35 7.97
CA VAL A 612 -12.88 26.24 9.21
C VAL A 612 -12.32 27.11 10.33
N SER A 613 -11.05 27.53 10.29
CA SER A 613 -10.45 28.42 11.29
C SER A 613 -10.99 29.86 11.19
N ARG A 614 -11.48 30.24 10.03
CA ARG A 614 -12.16 31.54 9.78
C ARG A 614 -13.66 31.49 10.12
N GLY A 615 -14.18 30.31 10.44
CA GLY A 615 -15.58 30.09 10.79
C GLY A 615 -15.84 30.16 12.29
N LYS A 616 -17.04 30.60 12.67
CA LYS A 616 -17.52 30.47 14.05
C LYS A 616 -18.10 29.08 14.24
N ILE A 617 -17.41 28.25 15.04
CA ILE A 617 -17.84 26.89 15.36
C ILE A 617 -18.83 26.91 16.51
N ALA A 618 -19.92 26.15 16.40
CA ALA A 618 -20.89 25.89 17.44
C ALA A 618 -21.15 24.39 17.54
N ALA A 619 -20.63 23.75 18.58
CA ALA A 619 -20.88 22.35 18.89
C ALA A 619 -22.15 22.22 19.76
N ALA A 620 -23.05 21.32 19.38
CA ALA A 620 -24.28 21.03 20.12
C ALA A 620 -24.02 20.12 21.32
N ASN A 621 -22.94 19.29 21.26
CA ASN A 621 -22.52 18.41 22.34
C ASN A 621 -20.98 18.44 22.47
N SER A 622 -20.49 18.48 23.70
CA SER A 622 -19.04 18.51 24.01
C SER A 622 -18.46 17.17 24.48
N GLU A 623 -19.33 16.18 24.74
CA GLU A 623 -18.90 14.91 25.35
C GLU A 623 -18.87 13.75 24.36
N LYS A 624 -19.95 13.56 23.59
CA LYS A 624 -20.06 12.45 22.63
C LYS A 624 -20.00 12.97 21.21
N ASP A 625 -19.07 12.44 20.44
CA ASP A 625 -18.86 12.84 19.04
C ASP A 625 -18.71 14.37 18.90
N ALA A 626 -17.93 14.95 19.79
CA ALA A 626 -17.72 16.40 19.87
C ALA A 626 -17.13 16.94 18.56
N LEU A 627 -17.66 18.08 18.11
CA LEU A 627 -17.18 18.77 16.91
C LEU A 627 -15.79 19.34 17.15
N THR A 628 -14.76 18.77 16.51
CA THR A 628 -13.35 19.17 16.70
C THR A 628 -12.64 19.31 15.36
N THR A 629 -11.58 20.14 15.32
CA THR A 629 -10.72 20.25 14.13
C THR A 629 -9.53 19.29 14.28
N GLY A 630 -9.37 18.37 13.32
CA GLY A 630 -8.24 17.47 13.26
C GLY A 630 -6.94 18.16 12.84
N ALA A 631 -5.80 17.47 13.00
CA ALA A 631 -4.48 17.95 12.55
C ALA A 631 -4.40 18.13 11.01
N ASP A 632 -5.24 17.43 10.25
CA ASP A 632 -5.43 17.54 8.80
C ASP A 632 -6.24 18.78 8.38
N GLY A 633 -6.73 19.56 9.35
CA GLY A 633 -7.53 20.77 9.14
C GLY A 633 -9.01 20.52 8.82
N PHE A 634 -9.51 19.27 8.94
CA PHE A 634 -10.93 18.99 8.81
C PHE A 634 -11.65 19.17 10.15
N LEU A 635 -12.77 19.87 10.15
CA LEU A 635 -13.70 20.03 11.26
C LEU A 635 -14.78 18.95 11.18
N GLY A 636 -14.99 18.23 12.25
CA GLY A 636 -16.01 17.17 12.36
C GLY A 636 -15.81 16.31 13.61
N PRO A 637 -16.62 15.24 13.78
CA PRO A 637 -17.78 14.92 12.96
C PRO A 637 -18.95 15.88 13.26
N PHE A 638 -19.72 16.23 12.24
CA PHE A 638 -21.01 16.90 12.44
C PHE A 638 -22.06 15.84 12.80
N ALA A 639 -22.04 15.37 14.04
CA ALA A 639 -22.79 14.22 14.50
C ALA A 639 -24.09 14.57 15.20
N ASN A 640 -24.14 15.72 15.88
CA ASN A 640 -25.27 16.12 16.70
C ASN A 640 -26.11 17.21 15.98
N ASP A 641 -27.43 17.15 16.16
CA ASP A 641 -28.33 18.17 15.62
C ASP A 641 -27.97 19.55 16.20
N GLY A 642 -27.65 20.50 15.32
CA GLY A 642 -27.19 21.84 15.70
C GLY A 642 -25.68 22.04 15.63
N ASP A 643 -24.87 20.99 15.45
CA ASP A 643 -23.45 21.14 15.12
C ASP A 643 -23.31 21.97 13.84
N ARG A 644 -22.53 23.05 13.89
CA ARG A 644 -22.37 23.96 12.76
C ARG A 644 -21.07 24.74 12.76
N VAL A 645 -20.65 25.16 11.57
CA VAL A 645 -19.66 26.21 11.34
C VAL A 645 -20.28 27.31 10.50
N SER A 646 -20.03 28.56 10.85
CA SER A 646 -20.62 29.74 10.22
C SER A 646 -19.54 30.67 9.71
N TRP A 647 -19.61 31.05 8.42
CA TRP A 647 -18.69 32.00 7.80
C TRP A 647 -19.44 33.30 7.47
N GLN A 648 -18.74 34.46 7.54
CA GLN A 648 -19.18 35.71 7.03
C GLN A 648 -18.49 35.96 5.69
N VAL A 649 -19.31 36.12 4.66
CA VAL A 649 -18.88 36.31 3.27
C VAL A 649 -19.46 37.58 2.73
N ALA A 650 -18.61 38.49 2.33
CA ALA A 650 -19.09 39.72 1.68
C ALA A 650 -19.15 39.49 0.16
N ALA A 651 -20.32 39.39 -0.44
CA ALA A 651 -20.50 39.24 -1.87
C ALA A 651 -20.58 40.59 -2.61
N PRO A 652 -19.90 40.73 -3.76
CA PRO A 652 -19.86 42.01 -4.49
C PRO A 652 -21.20 42.39 -5.14
N TRP A 653 -22.04 41.42 -5.49
CA TRP A 653 -23.37 41.60 -6.07
C TRP A 653 -24.35 40.53 -5.63
N SER A 654 -25.64 40.81 -5.79
CA SER A 654 -26.67 39.77 -5.55
C SER A 654 -26.79 38.88 -6.77
N GLY A 655 -26.86 37.56 -6.55
CA GLY A 655 -27.01 36.58 -7.62
C GLY A 655 -26.58 35.19 -7.25
N LYS A 656 -26.35 34.38 -8.27
CA LYS A 656 -25.94 32.97 -8.13
C LYS A 656 -24.44 32.87 -7.92
N TYR A 657 -24.08 31.99 -7.01
CA TYR A 657 -22.69 31.60 -6.66
C TYR A 657 -22.60 30.10 -6.50
N GLN A 658 -21.39 29.57 -6.62
CA GLN A 658 -21.06 28.17 -6.28
C GLN A 658 -20.19 28.19 -5.03
N LEU A 659 -20.51 27.32 -4.08
CA LEU A 659 -19.59 26.96 -3.00
C LEU A 659 -18.83 25.72 -3.44
N ARG A 660 -17.52 25.83 -3.66
CA ARG A 660 -16.64 24.66 -3.81
C ARG A 660 -16.25 24.20 -2.41
N VAL A 661 -16.82 23.07 -2.00
CA VAL A 661 -16.70 22.54 -0.64
C VAL A 661 -15.63 21.46 -0.61
N THR A 662 -14.59 21.63 0.22
CA THR A 662 -13.61 20.60 0.49
C THR A 662 -14.07 19.81 1.72
N PHE A 663 -14.33 18.53 1.54
CA PHE A 663 -14.94 17.67 2.56
C PHE A 663 -14.31 16.27 2.63
N ASN A 664 -14.56 15.56 3.73
CA ASN A 664 -14.18 14.18 3.91
C ASN A 664 -15.37 13.36 4.43
N GLY A 665 -15.75 12.36 3.66
CA GLY A 665 -16.83 11.40 3.94
C GLY A 665 -16.31 9.99 4.20
N LYS A 666 -15.19 9.83 4.92
CA LYS A 666 -14.48 8.56 5.16
C LYS A 666 -15.32 7.42 5.75
N TRP A 667 -16.46 7.74 6.35
CA TRP A 667 -17.38 6.75 6.94
C TRP A 667 -18.57 6.40 6.00
N GLY A 668 -18.44 6.65 4.70
CA GLY A 668 -19.49 6.44 3.70
C GLY A 668 -20.25 7.71 3.34
N GLY A 669 -21.18 7.62 2.39
CA GLY A 669 -21.99 8.75 1.95
C GLY A 669 -22.78 9.40 3.09
N LYS A 670 -22.86 10.72 3.10
CA LYS A 670 -23.47 11.55 4.15
C LYS A 670 -24.42 12.57 3.57
N LYS A 671 -25.32 13.08 4.40
CA LYS A 671 -26.21 14.18 4.08
C LYS A 671 -26.12 15.25 5.17
N ASN A 672 -25.69 16.43 4.78
CA ASN A 672 -25.62 17.63 5.62
C ASN A 672 -26.14 18.82 4.84
N SER A 673 -26.40 19.95 5.49
CA SER A 673 -27.03 21.10 4.84
C SER A 673 -26.22 22.38 5.00
N PHE A 674 -26.35 23.26 3.99
CA PHE A 674 -25.97 24.67 4.08
C PHE A 674 -27.21 25.52 4.34
N ILE A 675 -27.03 26.59 5.12
CA ILE A 675 -28.04 27.65 5.28
C ILE A 675 -27.39 29.02 4.94
N VAL A 676 -27.98 29.75 4.01
CA VAL A 676 -27.53 31.07 3.65
C VAL A 676 -28.46 32.11 4.26
N ASN A 677 -27.92 33.06 5.03
CA ASN A 677 -28.65 34.17 5.65
C ASN A 677 -29.87 33.71 6.48
N GLY A 678 -29.81 32.55 7.10
CA GLY A 678 -30.95 32.00 7.88
C GLY A 678 -32.14 31.56 7.03
N GLY A 679 -31.95 31.36 5.73
CA GLY A 679 -32.96 30.81 4.82
C GLY A 679 -33.22 29.32 4.96
N THR A 680 -33.87 28.75 3.96
CA THR A 680 -34.17 27.32 3.92
C THR A 680 -32.88 26.49 3.80
N PRO A 681 -32.74 25.37 4.55
CA PRO A 681 -31.59 24.48 4.41
C PRO A 681 -31.47 23.92 2.98
N ILE A 682 -30.26 24.02 2.44
CA ILE A 682 -29.84 23.40 1.16
C ILE A 682 -29.21 22.07 1.51
N ALA A 683 -29.96 21.00 1.37
CA ALA A 683 -29.48 19.66 1.67
C ALA A 683 -28.51 19.18 0.58
N VAL A 684 -27.37 18.65 0.99
CA VAL A 684 -26.31 18.18 0.12
C VAL A 684 -25.96 16.74 0.46
N GLU A 685 -25.96 15.88 -0.53
CA GLU A 685 -25.48 14.51 -0.42
C GLU A 685 -23.98 14.45 -0.78
N PHE A 686 -23.19 14.09 0.21
CA PHE A 686 -21.73 13.97 0.08
C PHE A 686 -21.37 12.51 -0.16
N PRO A 687 -20.65 12.19 -1.24
CA PRO A 687 -20.20 10.82 -1.49
C PRO A 687 -19.20 10.34 -0.43
N ALA A 688 -18.98 9.02 -0.37
CA ALA A 688 -17.86 8.47 0.37
C ALA A 688 -16.55 8.93 -0.24
N THR A 689 -15.57 9.28 0.59
CA THR A 689 -14.23 9.71 0.15
C THR A 689 -13.15 8.85 0.80
N ASP A 690 -11.94 8.93 0.27
CA ASP A 690 -10.71 8.51 0.94
C ASP A 690 -10.36 9.51 2.08
N GLU A 691 -9.22 9.29 2.72
CA GLU A 691 -8.76 10.14 3.83
C GLU A 691 -8.29 11.53 3.39
N GLN A 692 -7.96 11.73 2.11
CA GLN A 692 -7.52 13.03 1.58
C GLN A 692 -8.71 13.98 1.34
N GLY A 693 -9.91 13.41 1.26
CA GLY A 693 -11.12 14.16 0.98
C GLY A 693 -11.32 14.46 -0.52
N GLN A 694 -12.44 15.10 -0.82
CA GLN A 694 -12.83 15.49 -2.17
C GLN A 694 -13.43 16.89 -2.19
N GLN A 695 -13.71 17.38 -3.38
CA GLN A 695 -14.41 18.65 -3.59
C GLN A 695 -15.74 18.41 -4.31
N LEU A 696 -16.77 19.18 -3.93
CA LEU A 696 -18.04 19.27 -4.66
C LEU A 696 -18.51 20.71 -4.73
N GLN A 697 -19.40 21.01 -5.68
CA GLN A 697 -19.96 22.35 -5.86
C GLN A 697 -21.42 22.38 -5.39
N VAL A 698 -21.77 23.42 -4.63
CA VAL A 698 -23.12 23.65 -4.11
C VAL A 698 -23.61 25.01 -4.59
N PRO A 699 -24.66 25.07 -5.40
CA PRO A 699 -25.22 26.33 -5.86
C PRO A 699 -25.92 27.08 -4.70
N VAL A 700 -25.64 28.37 -4.58
CA VAL A 700 -26.24 29.26 -3.57
C VAL A 700 -26.60 30.63 -4.16
N GLU A 701 -27.52 31.31 -3.53
CA GLU A 701 -27.81 32.73 -3.85
C GLU A 701 -27.27 33.61 -2.72
N LEU A 702 -26.44 34.59 -3.08
CA LEU A 702 -25.91 35.60 -2.15
C LEU A 702 -26.50 36.98 -2.46
N LYS A 703 -26.60 37.81 -1.43
CA LYS A 703 -26.95 39.24 -1.56
C LYS A 703 -25.67 40.07 -1.68
N ALA A 704 -25.73 41.20 -2.35
CA ALA A 704 -24.65 42.18 -2.29
C ALA A 704 -24.37 42.59 -0.84
N GLY A 705 -23.11 42.64 -0.46
CA GLY A 705 -22.67 42.88 0.92
C GLY A 705 -22.56 41.59 1.76
N ASP A 706 -22.73 41.74 3.06
CA ASP A 706 -22.48 40.66 4.01
C ASP A 706 -23.51 39.54 3.95
N ASN A 707 -23.00 38.28 3.83
CA ASN A 707 -23.78 37.06 3.88
C ASN A 707 -23.24 36.17 4.97
N ARG A 708 -24.13 35.46 5.64
CA ARG A 708 -23.78 34.37 6.57
C ARG A 708 -24.04 33.03 5.89
N ILE A 709 -23.04 32.19 5.84
CA ILE A 709 -23.14 30.82 5.33
C ILE A 709 -22.90 29.85 6.51
N ASP A 710 -23.90 29.08 6.88
CA ASP A 710 -23.83 28.05 7.88
C ASP A 710 -23.73 26.69 7.20
N PHE A 711 -22.81 25.83 7.64
CA PHE A 711 -22.77 24.42 7.31
C PHE A 711 -22.92 23.60 8.59
N GLY A 712 -23.74 22.56 8.56
CA GLY A 712 -23.93 21.77 9.78
C GLY A 712 -24.84 20.56 9.61
N LYS A 713 -25.19 19.97 10.74
CA LYS A 713 -26.21 18.93 10.84
C LYS A 713 -27.50 19.56 11.35
N PHE A 714 -28.50 19.54 10.50
CA PHE A 714 -29.85 20.06 10.77
C PHE A 714 -30.88 18.93 10.72
N ALA A 715 -32.12 19.21 11.11
CA ALA A 715 -33.17 18.20 11.14
C ALA A 715 -33.34 17.53 9.76
N GLY A 716 -33.23 16.20 9.72
CA GLY A 716 -33.29 15.39 8.50
C GLY A 716 -31.93 15.10 7.85
N ASP A 717 -30.85 15.61 8.38
CA ASP A 717 -29.49 15.25 7.96
C ASP A 717 -28.99 13.97 8.65
N TRP A 718 -28.07 13.25 7.98
CA TRP A 718 -27.49 12.03 8.57
C TRP A 718 -26.29 12.33 9.47
N GLY A 719 -25.58 13.44 9.21
CA GLY A 719 -24.40 13.82 9.97
C GLY A 719 -23.16 13.00 9.69
N TYR A 720 -22.19 13.07 10.60
CA TYR A 720 -20.87 12.42 10.53
C TYR A 720 -20.02 12.88 9.35
N MET A 721 -20.19 14.14 8.97
CA MET A 721 -19.43 14.78 7.91
C MET A 721 -18.23 15.50 8.47
N PHE A 722 -17.18 15.67 7.65
CA PHE A 722 -16.02 16.49 7.95
C PHE A 722 -15.83 17.51 6.83
N ILE A 723 -15.65 18.79 7.18
CA ILE A 723 -15.44 19.87 6.22
C ILE A 723 -14.11 20.58 6.53
N LYS A 724 -13.38 20.97 5.47
CA LYS A 724 -12.14 21.74 5.60
C LYS A 724 -12.32 23.20 5.24
N SER A 725 -12.99 23.46 4.13
CA SER A 725 -13.15 24.82 3.61
C SER A 725 -14.32 24.92 2.64
N ILE A 726 -14.78 26.14 2.42
CA ILE A 726 -15.58 26.54 1.27
C ILE A 726 -14.81 27.59 0.46
N GLU A 727 -14.89 27.51 -0.85
CA GLU A 727 -14.44 28.55 -1.78
C GLU A 727 -15.67 29.15 -2.44
N VAL A 728 -15.83 30.45 -2.36
CA VAL A 728 -17.00 31.16 -2.92
C VAL A 728 -16.69 31.62 -4.33
N ILE A 729 -17.43 31.09 -5.30
CA ILE A 729 -17.22 31.31 -6.73
C ILE A 729 -18.46 31.96 -7.30
N ALA A 730 -18.32 33.13 -7.91
CA ALA A 730 -19.42 33.77 -8.63
C ALA A 730 -19.70 33.00 -9.94
N GLU A 731 -20.98 32.75 -10.27
CA GLU A 731 -21.40 32.21 -11.56
C GLU A 731 -21.35 33.26 -12.69
#